data_42b8c720aabed3291b7313a940787fb7
#
_entry.id   42b8c720aabed3291b7313a940787fb7
#
_cell.length_a   1.000
_cell.length_b   1.000
_cell.length_c   1.000
_cell.angle_alpha   90.00
_cell.angle_beta   90.00
_cell.angle_gamma   90.00
#
_symmetry.space_group_name_H-M   'P 1'
#
loop_
_entity.id
_entity.type
_entity.pdbx_description
1 polymer ?
#
loop_
_entity_poly.entity_id
_entity_poly.type
_entity_poly.pdbx_seq_one_letter_code
_entity_poly.pdbx_strand_id
1 'polypeptide(L)'
;MVKLLNLFSVRMEVTEQPGDHGGLRPPYSYSSASPSKVLRVYPYQGQSSAPPSTITPVRLFKDPLPLPQPFPQGETSTNSSVDQPGDNGQAQLEALGELEFRRQFLILNYAGGNKLEKVLEPETIRSWKDLPMQLFETTVWEALGRNYIGTRHPTFDWDSGKTYVYHCEVSVDGSYKFKGPCLNNTKRTLLQKVLGDDNVLMVKFSDVVTERVPTAIKDNNYANYSKVAREGILVGLRRYQFFVFKDGGNKEKKKNPTSSPVKCYFICVGSNAAIDRSEDYKFSNRKIHETRCIFMHAHTVSSVSNYMARFSLILSKTESLEVDWSLVKVEDIDDEYCLDESGNRIDRDGKPLIHTDGTGFISEDLALLCPKDLLKRDYISKEYIEPLLLQFRLFYKGRAVKGTFLINKTLPPKTIQIRPSMVKVETDPMISDDQTVNSLEIVTVSKSHRNTFFSRHLIALLCHGGVPKEYFRELLMKDLEDTRGVFCSRRAAFKVAYNHGEIDDDYNSVKMILSGIPLEESYLQYRLSILKKEENKSLQKGKICSPQSYMLMGTADPTGILERDEVCIILDSGQMSGQVLVYRHPGLHFGDIHLLKARYVKELEYVVGNAKYAIFFSCKGPRSVADEMGGGDFDGDLYWVSRNPQLLECFKPSEPWIEASSSTPKVASTRPSELLPNHIEDALIKLFLKTRFEPSFAMSEASDSWLAMMDRLLILGDSSNSEKTHVKANMLRLVDLYYEALDAPKKGGKVVVPGELKSNLFPHYMERVNSYKSTSILGLIYDTVNAYQAEDASIKEVKKLPMFDVEVPEECLKKWREHYQHYRSEMSSAMQDDDRDSKNNAADKVLRKYKEILYGGAEDLENSTRPLHEIFDEALAIYRVTYDHAISQGAVGKCCFAWKVAGSALCKYYMNKQGARTIEASFSVLKDLV
;
A
#
# COMPACT_ATOMS: atom_id res chain seq x y z
N MET A 1 -26.01 -16.64 21.10
CA MET A 1 -26.21 -16.15 19.74
C MET A 1 -27.18 -14.97 19.64
N VAL A 2 -27.55 -14.29 20.73
CA VAL A 2 -28.53 -13.18 20.74
C VAL A 2 -27.98 -11.89 21.36
N LYS A 3 -26.69 -11.79 21.69
CA LYS A 3 -26.08 -10.62 22.36
C LYS A 3 -25.05 -9.83 21.53
N LEU A 4 -24.87 -10.09 20.23
CA LEU A 4 -23.81 -9.50 19.41
C LEU A 4 -24.28 -8.65 18.22
N LEU A 5 -25.58 -8.38 18.07
CA LEU A 5 -26.14 -7.67 16.92
C LEU A 5 -26.51 -6.19 17.15
N ASN A 6 -26.10 -5.56 18.24
CA ASN A 6 -26.69 -4.27 18.66
C ASN A 6 -25.91 -3.00 18.30
N LEU A 7 -25.02 -2.96 17.30
CA LEU A 7 -24.21 -1.77 17.03
C LEU A 7 -24.37 -1.08 15.68
N PHE A 8 -25.19 -1.61 14.77
CA PHE A 8 -25.44 -0.94 13.48
C PHE A 8 -26.94 -0.78 13.22
N SER A 9 -27.51 0.24 13.84
CA SER A 9 -28.89 0.61 13.61
C SER A 9 -28.92 1.92 12.80
N VAL A 10 -29.43 1.86 11.59
CA VAL A 10 -29.57 3.01 10.70
C VAL A 10 -31.00 3.53 10.74
N ARG A 11 -31.19 4.82 11.00
CA ARG A 11 -32.48 5.49 10.89
C ARG A 11 -32.72 5.94 9.45
N MET A 12 -33.64 5.31 8.75
CA MET A 12 -34.24 5.90 7.55
C MET A 12 -35.49 6.68 7.96
N GLU A 13 -35.49 7.98 7.75
CA GLU A 13 -36.73 8.77 7.82
C GLU A 13 -37.51 8.54 6.52
N VAL A 14 -38.59 7.79 6.62
CA VAL A 14 -39.63 7.81 5.61
C VAL A 14 -40.48 9.04 5.90
N THR A 15 -40.30 10.12 5.16
CA THR A 15 -41.24 11.24 5.14
C THR A 15 -42.45 10.79 4.36
N GLU A 16 -43.49 10.35 5.07
CA GLU A 16 -44.85 10.32 4.53
C GLU A 16 -45.32 11.78 4.40
N GLN A 17 -45.45 12.24 3.17
CA GLN A 17 -46.25 13.44 2.91
C GLN A 17 -47.70 13.04 2.88
N PRO A 18 -48.58 13.78 3.58
CA PRO A 18 -50.05 13.57 3.46
C PRO A 18 -50.50 14.03 2.08
N GLY A 19 -51.18 13.20 1.36
CA GLY A 19 -51.82 13.55 0.12
C GLY A 19 -52.93 14.55 0.32
N ASP A 20 -52.96 15.55 -0.52
CA ASP A 20 -54.17 16.34 -0.73
C ASP A 20 -54.46 16.46 -2.23
N HIS A 21 -55.74 16.27 -2.55
CA HIS A 21 -56.30 16.22 -3.90
C HIS A 21 -56.55 17.62 -4.44
N GLY A 22 -56.32 17.81 -5.73
CA GLY A 22 -57.04 18.84 -6.44
C GLY A 22 -56.31 19.56 -7.55
N GLY A 23 -56.47 19.11 -8.74
CA GLY A 23 -57.00 19.88 -9.84
C GLY A 23 -56.15 20.89 -10.61
N LEU A 24 -55.95 20.56 -11.88
CA LEU A 24 -55.98 21.45 -13.05
C LEU A 24 -54.76 22.22 -13.52
N ARG A 25 -54.51 21.96 -14.79
CA ARG A 25 -53.51 22.40 -15.75
C ARG A 25 -53.56 23.91 -16.14
N PRO A 26 -52.74 24.30 -17.13
CA PRO A 26 -51.76 25.39 -17.14
C PRO A 26 -52.25 26.56 -18.00
N PRO A 27 -51.55 27.43 -18.67
CA PRO A 27 -50.16 27.62 -19.14
C PRO A 27 -49.64 29.09 -19.18
N TYR A 28 -48.57 29.29 -20.02
CA TYR A 28 -47.99 30.54 -20.58
C TYR A 28 -46.75 31.06 -19.90
N SER A 29 -45.62 31.10 -20.50
CA SER A 29 -44.99 31.63 -21.75
C SER A 29 -44.41 33.06 -21.58
N TYR A 30 -43.13 33.16 -22.07
CA TYR A 30 -42.40 34.39 -22.52
C TYR A 30 -42.01 35.40 -21.47
N SER A 31 -40.86 36.04 -21.45
CA SER A 31 -39.92 36.48 -22.51
C SER A 31 -38.66 37.12 -21.86
N SER A 32 -37.54 36.92 -22.51
CA SER A 32 -36.51 37.87 -22.94
C SER A 32 -36.06 39.02 -22.05
N ALA A 33 -34.77 39.12 -21.79
CA ALA A 33 -33.89 40.18 -22.29
C ALA A 33 -32.53 40.16 -21.58
N SER A 34 -31.50 40.10 -22.39
CA SER A 34 -30.12 40.50 -22.06
C SER A 34 -30.04 42.04 -21.92
N PRO A 35 -28.99 42.59 -21.32
CA PRO A 35 -27.90 43.02 -22.17
C PRO A 35 -26.45 42.82 -21.64
N SER A 36 -25.63 42.53 -22.57
CA SER A 36 -24.18 42.68 -22.71
C SER A 36 -23.53 43.84 -21.92
N LYS A 37 -22.38 43.59 -21.31
CA LYS A 37 -21.28 44.57 -21.21
C LYS A 37 -19.97 43.96 -21.59
N VAL A 38 -19.49 44.49 -22.69
CA VAL A 38 -18.14 44.39 -23.27
C VAL A 38 -17.14 45.05 -22.32
N LEU A 39 -16.02 44.45 -22.02
CA LEU A 39 -14.82 45.15 -21.60
C LEU A 39 -13.56 44.56 -22.28
N ARG A 40 -12.85 45.49 -22.85
CA ARG A 40 -11.80 45.46 -23.84
C ARG A 40 -10.52 44.76 -23.37
N VAL A 41 -9.92 44.08 -24.31
CA VAL A 41 -8.52 43.61 -24.33
C VAL A 41 -7.62 44.81 -24.66
N TYR A 42 -6.48 44.92 -23.98
CA TYR A 42 -5.28 45.57 -24.47
C TYR A 42 -4.08 44.66 -24.33
N PRO A 43 -3.23 44.62 -25.38
CA PRO A 43 -2.00 43.82 -25.39
C PRO A 43 -0.83 44.61 -24.82
N TYR A 44 0.08 43.93 -24.14
CA TYR A 44 1.37 44.54 -23.77
C TYR A 44 2.50 43.79 -24.48
N GLN A 45 3.19 44.55 -25.34
CA GLN A 45 4.46 44.21 -25.96
C GLN A 45 5.62 44.53 -25.01
N GLY A 46 6.67 43.73 -25.13
CA GLY A 46 7.86 43.77 -24.27
C GLY A 46 8.79 44.95 -24.41
N GLN A 47 9.71 45.04 -23.48
CA GLN A 47 11.15 45.18 -23.74
C GLN A 47 11.96 45.17 -22.43
N SER A 48 13.16 44.63 -22.57
CA SER A 48 14.28 44.44 -21.66
C SER A 48 14.72 45.62 -20.81
N SER A 49 15.22 45.38 -19.59
CA SER A 49 16.55 45.73 -19.08
C SER A 49 16.66 45.57 -17.55
N ALA A 50 17.80 45.10 -17.09
CA ALA A 50 18.20 44.85 -15.71
C ALA A 50 18.80 46.09 -15.03
N PRO A 51 19.36 45.92 -13.80
CA PRO A 51 18.79 46.28 -12.49
C PRO A 51 19.45 47.60 -11.93
N PRO A 52 19.41 48.03 -10.69
CA PRO A 52 19.41 47.41 -9.37
C PRO A 52 18.64 48.19 -8.24
N SER A 53 18.57 47.61 -7.07
CA SER A 53 18.92 48.19 -5.74
C SER A 53 17.98 47.74 -4.58
N THR A 54 18.60 47.09 -3.67
CA THR A 54 18.54 47.12 -2.20
C THR A 54 17.33 47.85 -1.53
N ILE A 55 16.56 47.06 -0.76
CA ILE A 55 15.90 47.58 0.45
C ILE A 55 16.19 46.61 1.60
N THR A 56 16.79 47.17 2.64
CA THR A 56 17.21 46.57 3.90
C THR A 56 15.99 46.45 4.84
N PRO A 57 15.80 45.35 5.61
CA PRO A 57 14.95 45.37 6.77
C PRO A 57 15.73 45.61 8.05
N VAL A 58 15.10 46.38 8.91
CA VAL A 58 15.54 46.87 10.20
C VAL A 58 15.78 45.73 11.20
N ARG A 59 16.97 45.77 11.83
CA ARG A 59 17.39 44.94 12.96
C ARG A 59 16.74 45.43 14.27
N LEU A 60 16.24 44.45 15.06
CA LEU A 60 16.14 44.62 16.51
C LEU A 60 17.13 43.66 17.17
N PHE A 61 18.00 44.26 17.96
CA PHE A 61 19.15 43.65 18.62
C PHE A 61 18.79 42.71 19.78
N LYS A 62 19.55 41.61 19.93
CA LYS A 62 20.17 41.19 21.22
C LYS A 62 21.46 40.42 20.90
N ASP A 63 22.48 40.74 21.66
CA ASP A 63 23.89 40.39 21.46
C ASP A 63 24.19 38.90 21.50
N PRO A 64 25.20 38.42 20.71
CA PRO A 64 25.70 37.07 20.79
C PRO A 64 26.90 36.96 21.71
N LEU A 65 26.97 35.88 22.49
CA LEU A 65 28.15 35.40 23.21
C LEU A 65 29.24 34.92 22.23
N PRO A 66 30.52 34.99 22.58
CA PRO A 66 31.62 34.84 21.63
C PRO A 66 31.87 33.40 21.18
N LEU A 67 32.20 33.27 19.89
CA LEU A 67 32.65 32.06 19.22
C LEU A 67 34.03 31.60 19.71
N PRO A 68 34.29 30.31 19.89
CA PRO A 68 35.64 29.80 20.09
C PRO A 68 36.43 29.78 18.78
N GLN A 69 37.70 30.12 18.86
CA GLN A 69 38.65 30.21 17.78
C GLN A 69 38.99 28.88 17.12
N PRO A 70 39.42 28.85 15.85
CA PRO A 70 39.73 27.60 15.13
C PRO A 70 41.09 27.06 15.57
N PHE A 71 41.16 25.75 15.76
CA PHE A 71 42.39 24.99 16.01
C PHE A 71 43.17 24.78 14.69
N PRO A 72 44.51 24.65 14.75
CA PRO A 72 45.37 24.66 13.59
C PRO A 72 45.31 23.39 12.77
N GLN A 73 45.47 23.55 11.45
CA GLN A 73 45.62 22.47 10.48
C GLN A 73 46.90 21.68 10.77
N GLY A 74 46.77 20.39 10.98
CA GLY A 74 47.85 19.42 11.11
C GLY A 74 47.68 18.26 10.14
N GLU A 75 48.53 18.23 9.19
CA GLU A 75 49.07 17.16 8.37
C GLU A 75 48.18 15.92 8.02
N THR A 76 47.99 15.78 6.71
CA THR A 76 47.55 14.59 6.00
C THR A 76 48.52 13.42 6.21
N SER A 77 48.06 12.38 6.84
CA SER A 77 48.62 11.03 6.70
C SER A 77 47.54 10.06 6.25
N THR A 78 47.67 9.66 5.01
CA THR A 78 47.04 8.54 4.39
C THR A 78 47.47 7.23 5.10
N ASN A 79 46.54 6.62 5.84
CA ASN A 79 46.62 5.18 6.11
C ASN A 79 45.20 4.62 6.30
N SER A 80 44.75 3.92 5.29
CA SER A 80 43.55 3.08 5.31
C SER A 80 43.88 1.76 6.02
N SER A 81 43.64 1.72 7.32
CA SER A 81 43.53 0.46 8.05
C SER A 81 42.15 0.45 8.73
N VAL A 82 41.44 -0.65 8.56
CA VAL A 82 40.21 -0.96 9.32
C VAL A 82 40.63 -1.01 10.79
N ASP A 83 40.35 0.05 11.53
CA ASP A 83 40.59 0.11 12.96
C ASP A 83 39.74 -0.95 13.67
N GLN A 84 40.38 -1.99 14.18
CA GLN A 84 39.88 -2.66 15.36
C GLN A 84 39.79 -1.63 16.49
N PRO A 85 38.74 -1.67 17.35
CA PRO A 85 38.65 -0.75 18.48
C PRO A 85 39.94 -0.80 19.29
N GLY A 86 40.54 0.35 19.53
CA GLY A 86 41.66 0.44 20.48
C GLY A 86 41.18 -0.03 21.84
N ASP A 87 42.10 -0.43 22.74
CA ASP A 87 41.85 -1.01 24.07
C ASP A 87 40.82 -0.26 24.93
N ASN A 88 40.63 1.05 24.69
CA ASN A 88 39.68 1.89 25.44
C ASN A 88 38.22 1.75 24.98
N GLY A 89 37.91 1.24 23.79
CA GLY A 89 36.53 1.07 23.28
C GLY A 89 35.94 -0.30 23.54
N GLN A 90 36.78 -1.28 23.86
CA GLN A 90 36.34 -2.66 24.09
C GLN A 90 35.46 -2.81 25.34
N ALA A 91 35.80 -2.11 26.42
CA ALA A 91 35.04 -2.14 27.67
C ALA A 91 33.61 -1.60 27.52
N GLN A 92 33.42 -0.54 26.72
CA GLN A 92 32.07 -0.01 26.42
C GLN A 92 31.25 -1.00 25.57
N LEU A 93 31.87 -1.66 24.60
CA LEU A 93 31.19 -2.67 23.77
C LEU A 93 30.80 -3.90 24.55
N GLU A 94 31.63 -4.33 25.50
CA GLU A 94 31.32 -5.42 26.43
C GLU A 94 30.16 -5.06 27.36
N ALA A 95 30.20 -3.87 28.00
CA ALA A 95 29.11 -3.36 28.80
C ALA A 95 27.80 -3.23 28.01
N LEU A 96 27.88 -2.77 26.76
CA LEU A 96 26.74 -2.72 25.85
C LEU A 96 26.20 -4.13 25.55
N GLY A 97 27.08 -5.11 25.35
CA GLY A 97 26.71 -6.52 25.10
C GLY A 97 25.97 -7.20 26.25
N GLU A 98 26.08 -6.68 27.48
CA GLU A 98 25.34 -7.18 28.65
C GLU A 98 23.84 -6.80 28.66
N LEU A 99 23.43 -5.82 27.83
CA LEU A 99 22.06 -5.35 27.74
C LEU A 99 21.25 -6.17 26.72
N GLU A 100 19.91 -6.15 26.80
CA GLU A 100 19.02 -6.58 25.74
C GLU A 100 19.31 -5.83 24.43
N PHE A 101 19.14 -6.49 23.27
CA PHE A 101 19.50 -5.88 21.99
C PHE A 101 18.76 -4.56 21.72
N ARG A 102 17.45 -4.47 22.02
CA ARG A 102 16.67 -3.24 21.85
C ARG A 102 17.25 -2.07 22.66
N ARG A 103 17.86 -2.33 23.83
CA ARG A 103 18.53 -1.34 24.67
C ARG A 103 19.89 -0.94 24.07
N GLN A 104 20.68 -1.92 23.63
CA GLN A 104 21.93 -1.68 22.92
C GLN A 104 21.71 -0.76 21.72
N PHE A 105 20.72 -1.09 20.89
CA PHE A 105 20.39 -0.33 19.68
C PHE A 105 19.93 1.09 19.99
N LEU A 106 19.17 1.29 21.06
CA LEU A 106 18.72 2.61 21.47
C LEU A 106 19.88 3.51 21.92
N ILE A 107 20.85 2.97 22.67
CA ILE A 107 22.08 3.70 23.03
C ILE A 107 22.84 4.11 21.77
N LEU A 108 23.06 3.18 20.82
CA LEU A 108 23.76 3.46 19.58
C LEU A 108 23.02 4.47 18.69
N ASN A 109 21.69 4.42 18.68
CA ASN A 109 20.88 5.42 18.00
C ASN A 109 21.09 6.81 18.60
N TYR A 110 20.99 6.93 19.94
CA TYR A 110 21.08 8.21 20.63
C TYR A 110 22.51 8.75 20.72
N ALA A 111 23.53 7.91 20.55
CA ALA A 111 24.90 8.35 20.35
C ALA A 111 25.14 9.11 19.02
N GLY A 112 24.18 9.03 18.07
CA GLY A 112 24.18 9.83 16.83
C GLY A 112 25.34 9.56 15.87
N GLY A 113 25.98 8.38 15.97
CA GLY A 113 27.18 8.02 15.20
C GLY A 113 28.50 8.39 15.88
N ASN A 114 28.47 8.94 17.09
CA ASN A 114 29.68 9.13 17.89
C ASN A 114 30.22 7.81 18.44
N LYS A 115 31.52 7.72 18.59
CA LYS A 115 32.16 6.55 19.22
C LYS A 115 31.78 6.49 20.71
N LEU A 116 31.40 5.30 21.21
CA LEU A 116 30.89 5.12 22.58
C LEU A 116 31.91 5.55 23.64
N GLU A 117 33.20 5.27 23.43
CA GLU A 117 34.28 5.65 24.34
C GLU A 117 34.42 7.17 24.58
N LYS A 118 33.81 7.99 23.69
CA LYS A 118 33.82 9.45 23.84
C LYS A 118 32.59 10.00 24.56
N VAL A 119 31.55 9.19 24.69
CA VAL A 119 30.23 9.68 25.14
C VAL A 119 29.68 8.97 26.36
N LEU A 120 30.19 7.78 26.72
CA LEU A 120 29.71 6.98 27.85
C LEU A 120 30.83 6.18 28.50
N GLU A 121 30.79 6.09 29.84
CA GLU A 121 31.60 5.16 30.63
C GLU A 121 30.92 3.78 30.71
N PRO A 122 31.70 2.66 30.78
CA PRO A 122 31.16 1.31 30.85
C PRO A 122 30.23 1.10 32.05
N GLU A 123 30.59 1.66 33.22
CA GLU A 123 29.83 1.60 34.47
C GLU A 123 28.46 2.27 34.35
N THR A 124 28.39 3.36 33.59
CA THR A 124 27.14 4.07 33.29
C THR A 124 26.22 3.17 32.47
N ILE A 125 26.75 2.51 31.44
CA ILE A 125 25.97 1.56 30.61
C ILE A 125 25.41 0.43 31.50
N ARG A 126 26.22 -0.17 32.35
CA ARG A 126 25.81 -1.24 33.25
C ARG A 126 24.76 -0.79 34.28
N SER A 127 24.85 0.44 34.80
CA SER A 127 23.90 0.97 35.75
C SER A 127 22.46 1.08 35.21
N TRP A 128 22.29 1.10 33.91
CA TRP A 128 20.97 1.17 33.25
C TRP A 128 20.34 -0.19 32.96
N LYS A 129 21.05 -1.30 33.21
CA LYS A 129 20.64 -2.67 32.85
C LYS A 129 19.26 -3.05 33.35
N ASP A 130 18.96 -2.73 34.62
CA ASP A 130 17.76 -3.19 35.31
C ASP A 130 16.60 -2.16 35.28
N LEU A 131 16.79 -1.02 34.60
CA LEU A 131 15.74 -0.01 34.47
C LEU A 131 14.56 -0.54 33.65
N PRO A 132 13.30 -0.26 34.02
CA PRO A 132 12.16 -0.47 33.13
C PRO A 132 12.38 0.24 31.80
N MET A 133 11.95 -0.36 30.68
CA MET A 133 12.28 0.12 29.32
C MET A 133 11.93 1.59 29.09
N GLN A 134 10.82 2.06 29.65
CA GLN A 134 10.40 3.46 29.53
C GLN A 134 11.33 4.42 30.29
N LEU A 135 11.76 4.03 31.49
CA LEU A 135 12.72 4.81 32.28
C LEU A 135 14.10 4.77 31.62
N PHE A 136 14.52 3.60 31.15
CA PHE A 136 15.74 3.41 30.36
C PHE A 136 15.82 4.36 29.19
N GLU A 137 14.75 4.39 28.34
CA GLU A 137 14.70 5.30 27.19
C GLU A 137 14.83 6.77 27.61
N THR A 138 14.14 7.17 28.69
CA THR A 138 14.21 8.56 29.17
C THR A 138 15.62 8.89 29.66
N THR A 139 16.26 7.99 30.42
CA THR A 139 17.62 8.18 30.96
C THR A 139 18.64 8.29 29.82
N VAL A 140 18.58 7.40 28.83
CA VAL A 140 19.48 7.43 27.68
C VAL A 140 19.24 8.67 26.79
N TRP A 141 17.98 9.11 26.68
CA TRP A 141 17.67 10.36 25.97
C TRP A 141 18.31 11.57 26.66
N GLU A 142 18.20 11.69 27.98
CA GLU A 142 18.79 12.80 28.75
C GLU A 142 20.31 12.79 28.66
N ALA A 143 20.91 11.60 28.72
CA ALA A 143 22.38 11.45 28.68
C ALA A 143 22.95 11.71 27.28
N LEU A 144 22.32 11.21 26.24
CA LEU A 144 22.85 11.21 24.87
C LEU A 144 21.95 11.92 23.86
N GLY A 145 20.67 11.50 23.73
CA GLY A 145 19.80 11.86 22.64
C GLY A 145 19.56 13.36 22.54
N ARG A 146 19.43 14.06 23.66
CA ARG A 146 19.28 15.52 23.72
C ARG A 146 20.46 16.25 23.07
N ASN A 147 21.66 15.73 23.24
CA ASN A 147 22.89 16.35 22.77
C ASN A 147 23.22 16.03 21.31
N TYR A 148 22.92 14.80 20.87
CA TYR A 148 23.39 14.30 19.57
C TYR A 148 22.30 14.09 18.51
N ILE A 149 21.04 13.94 18.90
CA ILE A 149 19.91 13.71 17.98
C ILE A 149 18.98 14.92 17.92
N GLY A 150 18.77 15.63 19.05
CA GLY A 150 17.95 16.85 19.10
C GLY A 150 16.41 16.61 19.06
N THR A 151 15.94 15.54 18.45
CA THR A 151 14.50 15.22 18.37
C THR A 151 14.20 13.88 19.03
N ARG A 152 13.34 13.88 20.05
CA ARG A 152 12.93 12.66 20.77
C ARG A 152 11.66 12.09 20.16
N HIS A 153 11.66 10.79 19.93
CA HIS A 153 10.48 10.02 19.53
C HIS A 153 10.16 8.97 20.61
N PRO A 154 9.53 9.38 21.72
CA PRO A 154 9.31 8.47 22.84
C PRO A 154 8.39 7.32 22.44
N THR A 155 8.77 6.11 22.80
CA THR A 155 7.94 4.91 22.67
C THR A 155 7.32 4.61 24.01
N PHE A 156 5.99 4.52 24.10
CA PHE A 156 5.29 4.32 25.36
C PHE A 156 4.86 2.86 25.58
N ASP A 157 4.92 2.04 24.55
CA ASP A 157 4.35 0.69 24.55
C ASP A 157 5.40 -0.34 24.09
N TRP A 158 6.48 -0.42 24.84
CA TRP A 158 7.62 -1.29 24.51
C TRP A 158 7.29 -2.79 24.51
N ASP A 159 6.31 -3.22 25.31
CA ASP A 159 5.96 -4.62 25.50
C ASP A 159 4.66 -5.03 24.79
N SER A 160 4.23 -4.26 23.80
CA SER A 160 2.97 -4.47 23.04
C SER A 160 2.94 -5.71 22.15
N GLY A 161 4.02 -6.49 22.06
CA GLY A 161 4.14 -7.62 21.12
C GLY A 161 4.22 -7.22 19.63
N LYS A 162 4.32 -5.92 19.34
CA LYS A 162 4.48 -5.40 17.99
C LYS A 162 5.86 -5.72 17.42
N THR A 163 5.99 -5.57 16.11
CA THR A 163 7.24 -5.81 15.38
C THR A 163 8.24 -4.70 15.67
N TYR A 164 9.43 -5.05 16.14
CA TYR A 164 10.56 -4.13 16.18
C TYR A 164 11.22 -4.03 14.82
N VAL A 165 11.51 -2.81 14.39
CA VAL A 165 12.24 -2.53 13.16
C VAL A 165 13.46 -1.68 13.47
N TYR A 166 14.62 -2.21 13.12
CA TYR A 166 15.90 -1.58 13.31
C TYR A 166 16.39 -1.02 11.97
N HIS A 167 16.70 0.26 11.93
CA HIS A 167 17.15 0.94 10.71
C HIS A 167 18.60 1.37 10.84
N CYS A 168 19.32 1.27 9.72
CA CYS A 168 20.66 1.82 9.55
C CYS A 168 20.69 2.65 8.27
N GLU A 169 21.25 3.84 8.32
CA GLU A 169 21.49 4.68 7.17
C GLU A 169 22.98 4.78 6.89
N VAL A 170 23.41 4.36 5.69
CA VAL A 170 24.79 4.37 5.23
C VAL A 170 25.02 5.62 4.38
N SER A 171 26.00 6.44 4.76
CA SER A 171 26.39 7.65 4.05
C SER A 171 27.37 7.35 2.92
N VAL A 172 27.60 8.33 2.04
CA VAL A 172 28.47 8.23 0.84
C VAL A 172 29.92 7.88 1.19
N ASP A 173 30.39 8.32 2.35
CA ASP A 173 31.74 8.04 2.86
C ASP A 173 31.89 6.63 3.47
N GLY A 174 30.79 5.85 3.54
CA GLY A 174 30.74 4.54 4.15
C GLY A 174 30.49 4.57 5.66
N SER A 175 30.36 5.73 6.29
CA SER A 175 29.89 5.84 7.67
C SER A 175 28.41 5.49 7.77
N TYR A 176 27.95 5.09 8.96
CA TYR A 176 26.57 4.74 9.14
C TYR A 176 26.01 5.17 10.49
N LYS A 177 24.71 5.46 10.52
CA LYS A 177 23.93 5.86 11.69
C LYS A 177 22.75 4.93 11.89
N PHE A 178 22.33 4.78 13.15
CA PHE A 178 21.18 3.96 13.52
C PHE A 178 19.95 4.81 13.78
N LYS A 179 18.77 4.25 13.50
CA LYS A 179 17.47 4.84 13.83
C LYS A 179 16.54 3.75 14.37
N GLY A 180 16.00 3.94 15.55
CA GLY A 180 15.13 2.99 16.24
C GLY A 180 15.71 2.51 17.56
N PRO A 181 15.18 1.40 18.14
CA PRO A 181 14.15 0.52 17.58
C PRO A 181 12.82 1.24 17.37
N CYS A 182 12.20 1.00 16.18
CA CYS A 182 10.88 1.53 15.86
C CYS A 182 9.84 0.42 16.03
N LEU A 183 8.76 0.69 16.78
CA LEU A 183 7.63 -0.23 16.86
C LEU A 183 6.70 -0.02 15.67
N ASN A 184 6.37 -1.09 14.98
CA ASN A 184 5.55 -1.06 13.80
C ASN A 184 4.33 -1.99 13.93
N ASN A 185 3.14 -1.48 13.63
CA ASN A 185 1.89 -2.26 13.60
C ASN A 185 1.76 -3.16 12.37
N THR A 186 2.78 -3.20 11.51
CA THR A 186 2.71 -4.01 10.30
C THR A 186 3.04 -5.46 10.56
N LYS A 187 2.42 -6.35 9.76
CA LYS A 187 2.73 -7.78 9.75
C LYS A 187 4.24 -8.02 9.58
N ARG A 188 4.77 -9.00 10.29
CA ARG A 188 6.14 -9.50 10.11
C ARG A 188 6.30 -10.12 8.72
N THR A 189 7.48 -9.98 8.15
CA THR A 189 7.91 -10.76 6.99
C THR A 189 8.35 -12.16 7.42
N LEU A 190 8.38 -13.14 6.50
CA LEU A 190 8.91 -14.47 6.83
C LEU A 190 10.34 -14.38 7.38
N LEU A 191 11.17 -13.48 6.84
CA LEU A 191 12.51 -13.23 7.34
C LEU A 191 12.51 -12.88 8.85
N GLN A 192 11.62 -11.99 9.29
CA GLN A 192 11.51 -11.60 10.70
C GLN A 192 10.87 -12.67 11.58
N LYS A 193 9.92 -13.45 11.04
CA LYS A 193 9.30 -14.57 11.76
C LYS A 193 10.31 -15.66 12.09
N VAL A 194 11.20 -15.94 11.15
CA VAL A 194 12.17 -17.04 11.25
C VAL A 194 13.42 -16.66 12.03
N LEU A 195 13.96 -15.45 11.79
CA LEU A 195 15.20 -15.02 12.47
C LEU A 195 14.98 -14.28 13.77
N GLY A 196 13.75 -13.75 14.01
CA GLY A 196 13.49 -12.79 15.07
C GLY A 196 13.82 -11.35 14.62
N ASP A 197 13.09 -10.38 15.20
CA ASP A 197 13.24 -8.97 14.84
C ASP A 197 14.66 -8.44 15.08
N ASP A 198 15.30 -8.87 16.17
CA ASP A 198 16.63 -8.43 16.62
C ASP A 198 17.79 -8.86 15.70
N ASN A 199 17.55 -9.83 14.82
CA ASN A 199 18.54 -10.33 13.88
C ASN A 199 18.36 -9.78 12.47
N VAL A 200 17.42 -8.83 12.27
CA VAL A 200 17.13 -8.23 10.96
C VAL A 200 17.29 -6.71 11.02
N LEU A 201 18.24 -6.20 10.24
CA LEU A 201 18.53 -4.77 10.12
C LEU A 201 18.10 -4.27 8.75
N MET A 202 17.21 -3.27 8.70
CA MET A 202 16.84 -2.58 7.46
C MET A 202 17.85 -1.48 7.16
N VAL A 203 18.53 -1.59 6.01
CA VAL A 203 19.61 -0.68 5.65
C VAL A 203 19.19 0.19 4.47
N LYS A 204 19.35 1.49 4.65
CA LYS A 204 19.14 2.51 3.61
C LYS A 204 20.51 3.07 3.21
N PHE A 205 20.81 3.04 1.93
CA PHE A 205 21.96 3.73 1.38
C PHE A 205 21.51 5.11 0.92
N SER A 206 22.15 6.16 1.41
CA SER A 206 21.82 7.56 1.11
C SER A 206 21.86 7.82 -0.39
N ASP A 207 21.07 8.78 -0.86
CA ASP A 207 21.16 9.25 -2.22
C ASP A 207 22.42 10.11 -2.37
N VAL A 208 23.19 9.86 -3.44
CA VAL A 208 24.28 10.75 -3.82
C VAL A 208 23.62 12.06 -4.24
N VAL A 209 23.89 13.15 -3.54
CA VAL A 209 23.41 14.48 -3.88
C VAL A 209 24.01 14.87 -5.23
N THR A 210 23.25 14.67 -6.30
CA THR A 210 23.70 14.96 -7.67
C THR A 210 23.33 16.38 -8.07
N GLU A 211 24.15 17.35 -7.67
CA GLU A 211 24.41 18.47 -8.51
C GLU A 211 25.71 18.16 -9.27
N ARG A 212 25.59 17.72 -10.54
CA ARG A 212 26.65 17.59 -11.55
C ARG A 212 28.02 17.10 -11.04
N VAL A 213 28.04 15.94 -10.38
CA VAL A 213 29.27 15.32 -9.91
C VAL A 213 29.96 14.60 -11.08
N PRO A 214 31.28 14.82 -11.35
CA PRO A 214 32.02 14.11 -12.39
C PRO A 214 31.99 12.57 -12.19
N THR A 215 32.05 11.81 -13.26
CA THR A 215 31.93 10.34 -13.30
C THR A 215 32.90 9.64 -12.32
N ALA A 216 34.10 10.16 -12.13
CA ALA A 216 35.12 9.63 -11.20
C ALA A 216 34.66 9.62 -9.70
N ILE A 217 33.82 10.57 -9.31
CA ILE A 217 33.30 10.62 -7.93
C ILE A 217 32.16 9.57 -7.73
N LYS A 218 31.41 9.23 -8.80
CA LYS A 218 30.41 8.17 -8.74
C LYS A 218 31.03 6.79 -8.46
N ASP A 219 32.15 6.48 -9.10
CA ASP A 219 32.83 5.20 -8.93
C ASP A 219 33.39 5.03 -7.52
N ASN A 220 33.91 6.09 -6.90
CA ASN A 220 34.38 6.05 -5.51
C ASN A 220 33.22 5.86 -4.50
N ASN A 221 32.08 6.47 -4.75
CA ASN A 221 30.90 6.32 -3.88
C ASN A 221 30.37 4.88 -3.90
N TYR A 222 30.36 4.24 -5.08
CA TYR A 222 29.99 2.83 -5.17
C TYR A 222 31.03 1.91 -4.52
N ALA A 223 32.31 2.28 -4.52
CA ALA A 223 33.35 1.51 -3.83
C ALA A 223 33.10 1.47 -2.32
N ASN A 224 32.76 2.60 -1.68
CA ASN A 224 32.44 2.65 -0.26
C ASN A 224 31.16 1.85 0.07
N TYR A 225 30.09 2.02 -0.72
CA TYR A 225 28.88 1.25 -0.55
C TYR A 225 29.09 -0.25 -0.77
N SER A 226 29.89 -0.62 -1.77
CA SER A 226 30.28 -2.01 -2.02
C SER A 226 31.08 -2.59 -0.88
N LYS A 227 31.99 -1.80 -0.28
CA LYS A 227 32.78 -2.19 0.89
C LYS A 227 31.86 -2.47 2.08
N VAL A 228 30.95 -1.55 2.43
CA VAL A 228 29.99 -1.75 3.54
C VAL A 228 29.09 -2.97 3.30
N ALA A 229 28.63 -3.17 2.06
CA ALA A 229 27.80 -4.32 1.73
C ALA A 229 28.54 -5.67 1.87
N ARG A 230 29.85 -5.71 1.57
CA ARG A 230 30.70 -6.93 1.74
C ARG A 230 31.11 -7.16 3.18
N GLU A 231 31.59 -6.12 3.86
CA GLU A 231 32.13 -6.23 5.22
C GLU A 231 31.04 -6.33 6.27
N GLY A 232 29.82 -5.84 5.92
CA GLY A 232 28.70 -5.78 6.83
C GLY A 232 28.73 -4.56 7.75
N ILE A 233 27.74 -4.50 8.65
CA ILE A 233 27.50 -3.42 9.58
C ILE A 233 27.65 -3.95 11.00
N LEU A 234 28.44 -3.26 11.84
CA LEU A 234 28.59 -3.58 13.24
C LEU A 234 27.57 -2.82 14.09
N VAL A 235 26.80 -3.55 14.88
CA VAL A 235 25.85 -3.02 15.87
C VAL A 235 26.31 -3.54 17.22
N GLY A 236 27.10 -2.75 17.95
CA GLY A 236 27.83 -3.23 19.09
C GLY A 236 28.82 -4.33 18.68
N LEU A 237 28.77 -5.48 19.33
CA LEU A 237 29.57 -6.66 19.00
C LEU A 237 28.97 -7.53 17.91
N ARG A 238 27.77 -7.24 17.42
CA ARG A 238 27.07 -8.03 16.40
C ARG A 238 27.38 -7.54 15.00
N ARG A 239 27.72 -8.46 14.09
CA ARG A 239 27.94 -8.16 12.68
C ARG A 239 26.71 -8.55 11.86
N TYR A 240 26.09 -7.57 11.21
CA TYR A 240 25.01 -7.79 10.24
C TYR A 240 25.58 -7.80 8.84
N GLN A 241 25.23 -8.83 8.06
CA GLN A 241 25.72 -9.04 6.70
C GLN A 241 24.61 -8.88 5.67
N PHE A 242 24.93 -8.42 4.47
CA PHE A 242 23.99 -8.27 3.37
C PHE A 242 23.25 -9.58 3.08
N PHE A 243 21.92 -9.52 3.02
CA PHE A 243 21.12 -10.73 2.83
C PHE A 243 20.19 -10.68 1.64
N VAL A 244 19.28 -9.68 1.58
CA VAL A 244 18.28 -9.58 0.53
C VAL A 244 17.89 -8.13 0.32
N PHE A 245 17.50 -7.79 -0.91
CA PHE A 245 16.85 -6.52 -1.20
C PHE A 245 15.58 -6.73 -2.02
N LYS A 246 14.71 -5.73 -2.00
CA LYS A 246 13.48 -5.70 -2.78
C LYS A 246 13.25 -4.30 -3.32
N ASP A 247 12.97 -4.19 -4.62
CA ASP A 247 12.46 -2.96 -5.19
C ASP A 247 10.95 -2.87 -4.89
N GLY A 248 10.53 -1.84 -4.17
CA GLY A 248 9.12 -1.54 -3.86
C GLY A 248 8.37 -0.89 -5.00
N GLY A 249 9.07 -0.52 -6.08
CA GLY A 249 8.51 0.09 -7.28
C GLY A 249 7.71 1.37 -7.00
N ASN A 250 6.77 1.66 -7.90
CA ASN A 250 5.96 2.89 -7.82
C ASN A 250 5.07 2.98 -6.57
N LYS A 251 4.69 1.87 -5.96
CA LYS A 251 3.85 1.86 -4.74
C LYS A 251 4.60 2.47 -3.56
N GLU A 252 5.86 2.06 -3.35
CA GLU A 252 6.70 2.63 -2.30
C GLU A 252 7.11 4.07 -2.62
N LYS A 253 7.43 4.37 -3.87
CA LYS A 253 7.77 5.71 -4.32
C LYS A 253 6.63 6.72 -4.13
N LYS A 254 5.36 6.30 -4.29
CA LYS A 254 4.19 7.14 -3.99
C LYS A 254 4.06 7.45 -2.49
N LYS A 255 4.46 6.53 -1.61
CA LYS A 255 4.45 6.77 -0.16
C LYS A 255 5.52 7.76 0.27
N ASN A 256 6.72 7.62 -0.28
CA ASN A 256 7.84 8.51 0.01
C ASN A 256 8.57 8.89 -1.29
N PRO A 257 8.13 9.97 -1.98
CA PRO A 257 8.67 10.40 -3.27
C PRO A 257 10.15 10.77 -3.24
N THR A 258 10.66 11.22 -2.09
CA THR A 258 12.03 11.68 -1.92
C THR A 258 13.03 10.57 -1.60
N SER A 259 12.53 9.36 -1.27
CA SER A 259 13.37 8.22 -0.91
C SER A 259 13.34 7.15 -2.02
N SER A 260 14.43 6.39 -2.13
CA SER A 260 14.47 5.24 -3.02
C SER A 260 13.45 4.18 -2.58
N PRO A 261 12.74 3.54 -3.53
CA PRO A 261 11.84 2.44 -3.22
C PRO A 261 12.55 1.14 -2.85
N VAL A 262 13.87 1.04 -3.07
CA VAL A 262 14.65 -0.17 -2.82
C VAL A 262 14.92 -0.34 -1.34
N LYS A 263 14.43 -1.44 -0.77
CA LYS A 263 14.63 -1.85 0.63
C LYS A 263 15.69 -2.93 0.69
N CYS A 264 16.72 -2.72 1.53
CA CYS A 264 17.81 -3.66 1.73
C CYS A 264 17.79 -4.17 3.17
N TYR A 265 18.05 -5.45 3.35
CA TYR A 265 18.03 -6.12 4.63
C TYR A 265 19.36 -6.85 4.86
N PHE A 266 19.94 -6.63 6.03
CA PHE A 266 21.10 -7.30 6.55
C PHE A 266 20.68 -8.18 7.71
N ILE A 267 21.35 -9.28 7.94
CA ILE A 267 21.05 -10.23 9.03
C ILE A 267 22.29 -10.55 9.88
N CYS A 268 22.02 -10.87 11.13
CA CYS A 268 23.02 -11.39 12.06
C CYS A 268 22.80 -12.89 12.26
N VAL A 269 23.81 -13.71 11.96
CA VAL A 269 23.77 -15.18 12.08
C VAL A 269 25.02 -15.75 12.80
N GLY A 270 25.84 -14.90 13.40
CA GLY A 270 27.07 -15.30 14.07
C GLY A 270 26.87 -15.74 15.52
N SER A 271 27.88 -16.34 16.12
CA SER A 271 27.92 -16.79 17.52
C SER A 271 27.74 -15.69 18.58
N ASN A 272 27.90 -14.43 18.17
CA ASN A 272 27.65 -13.24 19.01
C ASN A 272 26.20 -12.72 18.89
N ALA A 273 25.33 -13.41 18.14
CA ALA A 273 23.92 -13.19 18.26
C ALA A 273 23.58 -13.61 19.70
N ALA A 274 23.23 -12.64 20.58
CA ALA A 274 22.68 -12.93 21.88
C ALA A 274 21.27 -13.46 21.71
N ILE A 275 21.19 -14.63 21.14
CA ILE A 275 20.01 -15.41 21.06
C ILE A 275 20.03 -16.30 22.26
N ASP A 276 18.87 -16.44 22.87
CA ASP A 276 18.65 -17.47 23.88
C ASP A 276 19.59 -18.64 23.67
N ARG A 277 20.34 -18.98 24.67
CA ARG A 277 21.33 -20.06 24.65
C ARG A 277 20.68 -21.44 24.48
N SER A 278 19.57 -21.52 23.75
CA SER A 278 19.01 -22.79 23.31
C SER A 278 19.94 -23.36 22.23
N GLU A 279 20.50 -24.49 22.49
CA GLU A 279 21.40 -25.26 21.61
C GLU A 279 20.77 -25.56 20.21
N ASP A 280 19.50 -25.21 19.99
CA ASP A 280 18.67 -25.55 18.81
C ASP A 280 18.51 -24.43 17.77
N TYR A 281 19.25 -23.31 17.88
CA TYR A 281 19.09 -22.26 16.86
C TYR A 281 19.69 -22.68 15.51
N LYS A 282 18.83 -22.97 14.56
CA LYS A 282 19.17 -23.47 13.22
C LYS A 282 20.19 -22.63 12.43
N PHE A 283 20.42 -21.38 12.81
CA PHE A 283 21.24 -20.42 12.08
C PHE A 283 22.59 -20.12 12.75
N SER A 284 22.87 -20.68 13.93
CA SER A 284 24.13 -20.48 14.64
C SER A 284 25.33 -20.93 13.79
N ASN A 285 26.36 -20.09 13.71
CA ASN A 285 27.63 -20.34 13.01
C ASN A 285 27.52 -20.66 11.49
N ARG A 286 26.40 -20.35 10.84
CA ARG A 286 26.24 -20.57 9.40
C ARG A 286 26.77 -19.40 8.56
N LYS A 287 27.21 -19.71 7.36
CA LYS A 287 27.52 -18.69 6.35
C LYS A 287 26.22 -18.13 5.77
N ILE A 288 26.27 -16.90 5.25
CA ILE A 288 25.12 -16.22 4.64
C ILE A 288 24.48 -17.04 3.52
N HIS A 289 25.28 -17.65 2.69
CA HIS A 289 24.78 -18.48 1.58
C HIS A 289 24.04 -19.73 2.09
N GLU A 290 24.56 -20.40 3.11
CA GLU A 290 23.90 -21.54 3.76
C GLU A 290 22.58 -21.11 4.39
N THR A 291 22.57 -19.95 5.05
CA THR A 291 21.36 -19.35 5.62
C THR A 291 20.30 -19.08 4.56
N ARG A 292 20.71 -18.63 3.36
CA ARG A 292 19.74 -18.46 2.25
C ARG A 292 19.15 -19.80 1.81
N CYS A 293 19.94 -20.86 1.75
CA CYS A 293 19.47 -22.21 1.38
C CYS A 293 18.43 -22.76 2.36
N ILE A 294 18.50 -22.38 3.66
CA ILE A 294 17.49 -22.78 4.65
C ILE A 294 16.11 -22.20 4.31
N PHE A 295 16.03 -20.98 3.73
CA PHE A 295 14.76 -20.42 3.28
C PHE A 295 14.28 -21.02 1.97
N MET A 296 15.15 -21.13 0.98
CA MET A 296 14.86 -21.74 -0.33
C MET A 296 16.16 -21.95 -1.13
N HIS A 297 16.15 -22.92 -2.03
CA HIS A 297 17.28 -23.25 -2.89
C HIS A 297 17.37 -22.33 -4.12
N ALA A 298 17.41 -21.00 -3.89
CA ALA A 298 17.33 -19.99 -4.95
C ALA A 298 18.48 -20.06 -5.98
N HIS A 299 19.59 -20.78 -5.69
CA HIS A 299 20.69 -21.00 -6.62
C HIS A 299 20.30 -21.90 -7.83
N THR A 300 19.17 -22.60 -7.76
CA THR A 300 18.65 -23.44 -8.86
C THR A 300 18.09 -22.63 -10.02
N VAL A 301 17.83 -21.32 -9.85
CA VAL A 301 17.21 -20.50 -10.88
C VAL A 301 18.19 -20.11 -12.00
N SER A 302 17.65 -19.57 -13.09
CA SER A 302 18.38 -19.36 -14.35
C SER A 302 19.36 -18.18 -14.35
N SER A 303 19.26 -17.22 -13.41
CA SER A 303 20.09 -16.01 -13.38
C SER A 303 20.17 -15.37 -12.00
N VAL A 304 21.22 -14.56 -11.77
CA VAL A 304 21.39 -13.79 -10.53
C VAL A 304 20.25 -12.80 -10.30
N SER A 305 19.71 -12.19 -11.35
CA SER A 305 18.52 -11.31 -11.25
C SER A 305 17.29 -12.09 -10.81
N ASN A 306 17.07 -13.25 -11.39
CA ASN A 306 15.99 -14.13 -11.00
C ASN A 306 16.19 -14.65 -9.57
N TYR A 307 17.42 -14.98 -9.17
CA TYR A 307 17.78 -15.35 -7.80
C TYR A 307 17.22 -14.33 -6.80
N MET A 308 17.58 -13.06 -6.94
CA MET A 308 17.15 -12.01 -6.00
C MET A 308 15.64 -11.74 -6.09
N ALA A 309 15.06 -11.76 -7.29
CA ALA A 309 13.63 -11.61 -7.49
C ALA A 309 12.82 -12.70 -6.76
N ARG A 310 13.27 -13.95 -6.84
CA ARG A 310 12.63 -15.09 -6.16
C ARG A 310 12.92 -15.08 -4.67
N PHE A 311 14.17 -14.84 -4.28
CA PHE A 311 14.54 -14.79 -2.87
C PHE A 311 13.81 -13.68 -2.11
N SER A 312 13.53 -12.56 -2.74
CA SER A 312 12.75 -11.46 -2.13
C SER A 312 11.29 -11.83 -1.77
N LEU A 313 10.80 -13.01 -2.13
CA LEU A 313 9.47 -13.51 -1.71
C LEU A 313 9.35 -13.61 -0.19
N ILE A 314 10.44 -13.88 0.54
CA ILE A 314 10.48 -13.90 2.01
C ILE A 314 10.19 -12.54 2.65
N LEU A 315 10.26 -11.45 1.88
CA LEU A 315 9.95 -10.08 2.33
C LEU A 315 8.48 -9.68 2.12
N SER A 316 7.63 -10.61 1.72
CA SER A 316 6.19 -10.35 1.67
C SER A 316 5.64 -10.22 3.10
N LYS A 317 4.74 -9.25 3.31
CA LYS A 317 4.01 -9.11 4.57
C LYS A 317 2.80 -10.02 4.52
N THR A 318 2.86 -11.08 5.28
CA THR A 318 1.94 -12.21 5.17
C THR A 318 1.49 -12.70 6.55
N GLU A 319 0.39 -13.41 6.61
CA GLU A 319 -0.01 -14.18 7.78
C GLU A 319 0.38 -15.64 7.57
N SER A 320 1.04 -16.23 8.53
CA SER A 320 1.35 -17.66 8.49
C SER A 320 0.09 -18.48 8.77
N LEU A 321 -0.10 -19.51 8.00
CA LEU A 321 -1.04 -20.55 8.31
C LEU A 321 -0.32 -21.58 9.19
N GLU A 322 -0.75 -21.68 10.46
CA GLU A 322 -0.14 -22.62 11.39
C GLU A 322 -0.65 -24.02 11.09
N VAL A 323 0.21 -24.81 10.46
CA VAL A 323 -0.07 -26.21 10.08
C VAL A 323 1.00 -27.14 10.61
N ASP A 324 0.61 -28.35 10.98
CA ASP A 324 1.54 -29.43 11.27
C ASP A 324 2.00 -30.07 9.96
N TRP A 325 3.22 -29.75 9.53
CA TRP A 325 3.80 -30.23 8.26
C TRP A 325 4.00 -31.75 8.20
N SER A 326 4.00 -32.44 9.33
CA SER A 326 4.05 -33.91 9.35
C SER A 326 2.76 -34.55 8.87
N LEU A 327 1.66 -33.80 8.92
CA LEU A 327 0.31 -34.24 8.55
C LEU A 327 -0.17 -33.67 7.21
N VAL A 328 0.49 -32.62 6.70
CA VAL A 328 0.11 -31.98 5.44
C VAL A 328 0.71 -32.71 4.26
N LYS A 329 -0.14 -33.10 3.33
CA LYS A 329 0.25 -33.71 2.07
C LYS A 329 0.35 -32.63 0.99
N VAL A 330 1.56 -32.45 0.44
CA VAL A 330 1.79 -31.57 -0.71
C VAL A 330 1.98 -32.46 -1.93
N GLU A 331 1.09 -32.30 -2.92
CA GLU A 331 1.06 -33.09 -4.15
C GLU A 331 1.39 -32.22 -5.35
N ASP A 332 2.19 -32.74 -6.26
CA ASP A 332 2.42 -32.14 -7.56
C ASP A 332 1.33 -32.63 -8.54
N ILE A 333 0.68 -31.70 -9.25
CA ILE A 333 -0.31 -31.97 -10.29
C ILE A 333 0.13 -31.26 -11.58
N ASP A 334 -0.31 -31.77 -12.73
CA ASP A 334 0.08 -31.22 -14.02
C ASP A 334 -0.60 -29.87 -14.30
N ASP A 335 0.10 -29.01 -15.08
CA ASP A 335 -0.52 -27.84 -15.72
C ASP A 335 -1.37 -28.28 -16.92
N GLU A 336 -2.47 -27.56 -17.17
CA GLU A 336 -3.27 -27.72 -18.38
C GLU A 336 -2.70 -26.83 -19.48
N TYR A 337 -2.22 -27.48 -20.54
CA TYR A 337 -1.57 -26.81 -21.67
C TYR A 337 -2.56 -26.35 -22.71
N CYS A 338 -2.26 -25.22 -23.36
CA CYS A 338 -2.98 -24.78 -24.51
C CYS A 338 -2.67 -25.68 -25.70
N LEU A 339 -3.72 -26.09 -26.44
CA LEU A 339 -3.63 -27.03 -27.55
C LEU A 339 -4.08 -26.38 -28.85
N ASP A 340 -3.44 -26.74 -29.95
CA ASP A 340 -3.90 -26.41 -31.31
C ASP A 340 -5.10 -27.28 -31.72
N GLU A 341 -5.66 -27.03 -32.87
CA GLU A 341 -6.78 -27.80 -33.44
C GLU A 341 -6.46 -29.29 -33.65
N SER A 342 -5.19 -29.65 -33.72
CA SER A 342 -4.69 -31.02 -33.85
C SER A 342 -4.39 -31.69 -32.51
N GLY A 343 -4.57 -30.97 -31.38
CA GLY A 343 -4.30 -31.48 -30.04
C GLY A 343 -2.82 -31.41 -29.63
N ASN A 344 -1.98 -30.70 -30.36
CA ASN A 344 -0.58 -30.52 -29.99
C ASN A 344 -0.42 -29.30 -29.05
N ARG A 345 0.56 -29.38 -28.14
CA ARG A 345 0.90 -28.25 -27.27
C ARG A 345 1.39 -27.06 -28.08
N ILE A 346 0.93 -25.89 -27.74
CA ILE A 346 1.37 -24.63 -28.35
C ILE A 346 2.51 -24.06 -27.51
N ASP A 347 3.65 -23.90 -28.16
CA ASP A 347 4.83 -23.28 -27.55
C ASP A 347 5.05 -21.85 -28.05
N ARG A 348 5.43 -20.97 -27.14
CA ARG A 348 5.91 -19.63 -27.44
C ARG A 348 7.34 -19.47 -26.93
N ASP A 349 8.28 -19.17 -27.80
CA ASP A 349 9.73 -19.05 -27.46
C ASP A 349 10.31 -20.27 -26.72
N GLY A 350 9.84 -21.48 -27.07
CA GLY A 350 10.25 -22.75 -26.44
C GLY A 350 9.68 -22.95 -25.05
N LYS A 351 8.58 -22.29 -24.72
CA LYS A 351 7.80 -22.53 -23.50
C LYS A 351 6.35 -22.83 -23.87
N PRO A 352 5.76 -23.88 -23.26
CA PRO A 352 4.37 -24.21 -23.52
C PRO A 352 3.45 -23.11 -22.95
N LEU A 353 2.39 -22.78 -23.67
CA LEU A 353 1.30 -21.96 -23.18
C LEU A 353 0.44 -22.79 -22.22
N ILE A 354 0.00 -22.16 -21.14
CA ILE A 354 -0.65 -22.83 -20.01
C ILE A 354 -1.97 -22.11 -19.69
N HIS A 355 -3.05 -22.88 -19.52
CA HIS A 355 -4.34 -22.35 -19.04
C HIS A 355 -4.36 -22.14 -17.52
N THR A 356 -3.60 -22.92 -16.77
CA THR A 356 -3.64 -22.96 -15.29
C THR A 356 -2.48 -22.22 -14.62
N ASP A 357 -1.84 -21.27 -15.32
CA ASP A 357 -0.65 -20.59 -14.80
C ASP A 357 -0.91 -19.88 -13.46
N GLY A 358 -0.24 -20.38 -12.42
CA GLY A 358 -0.25 -19.77 -11.10
C GLY A 358 -1.43 -20.19 -10.18
N THR A 359 -2.25 -21.18 -10.56
CA THR A 359 -3.35 -21.67 -9.72
C THR A 359 -3.20 -23.13 -9.35
N GLY A 360 -3.59 -23.50 -8.12
CA GLY A 360 -3.60 -24.86 -7.57
C GLY A 360 -4.75 -25.04 -6.60
N PHE A 361 -4.72 -26.09 -5.79
CA PHE A 361 -5.81 -26.41 -4.90
C PHE A 361 -5.36 -26.55 -3.44
N ILE A 362 -6.30 -26.28 -2.53
CA ILE A 362 -6.15 -26.48 -1.09
C ILE A 362 -7.43 -27.11 -0.53
N SER A 363 -7.28 -28.04 0.40
CA SER A 363 -8.43 -28.62 1.11
C SER A 363 -9.13 -27.60 2.01
N GLU A 364 -10.44 -27.79 2.20
CA GLU A 364 -11.28 -26.87 2.98
C GLU A 364 -10.80 -26.70 4.42
N ASP A 365 -10.42 -27.78 5.09
CA ASP A 365 -9.95 -27.75 6.48
C ASP A 365 -8.70 -26.88 6.66
N LEU A 366 -7.75 -26.92 5.73
CA LEU A 366 -6.57 -26.04 5.73
C LEU A 366 -6.95 -24.60 5.45
N ALA A 367 -7.83 -24.35 4.50
CA ALA A 367 -8.26 -23.00 4.15
C ALA A 367 -9.01 -22.29 5.30
N LEU A 368 -9.78 -23.03 6.09
CA LEU A 368 -10.50 -22.52 7.27
C LEU A 368 -9.58 -22.15 8.44
N LEU A 369 -8.31 -22.58 8.44
CA LEU A 369 -7.29 -22.10 9.40
C LEU A 369 -6.85 -20.66 9.13
N CYS A 370 -7.29 -20.04 8.05
CA CYS A 370 -6.97 -18.66 7.75
C CYS A 370 -7.33 -17.73 8.93
N PRO A 371 -6.43 -16.81 9.32
CA PRO A 371 -6.69 -15.85 10.36
C PRO A 371 -7.98 -15.05 10.12
N LYS A 372 -8.79 -14.91 11.17
CA LYS A 372 -10.11 -14.25 11.10
C LYS A 372 -10.05 -12.85 10.50
N ASP A 373 -8.95 -12.12 10.73
CA ASP A 373 -8.77 -10.78 10.18
C ASP A 373 -8.68 -10.75 8.65
N LEU A 374 -8.19 -11.81 8.02
CA LEU A 374 -8.22 -11.95 6.56
C LEU A 374 -9.60 -12.33 6.03
N LEU A 375 -10.42 -12.99 6.84
CA LEU A 375 -11.75 -13.47 6.48
C LEU A 375 -12.87 -12.46 6.73
N LYS A 376 -12.56 -11.29 7.30
CA LYS A 376 -13.54 -10.20 7.44
C LYS A 376 -14.03 -9.76 6.07
N ARG A 377 -15.34 -9.71 5.89
CA ARG A 377 -15.99 -9.28 4.65
C ARG A 377 -15.54 -7.87 4.24
N ASP A 378 -15.53 -6.97 5.21
CA ASP A 378 -15.00 -5.61 5.08
C ASP A 378 -14.66 -5.03 6.48
N TYR A 379 -14.19 -3.78 6.51
CA TYR A 379 -13.77 -3.12 7.75
C TYR A 379 -14.94 -2.70 8.66
N ILE A 380 -16.16 -2.63 8.13
CA ILE A 380 -17.35 -2.19 8.87
C ILE A 380 -18.17 -3.39 9.36
N SER A 381 -18.25 -4.44 8.54
CA SER A 381 -18.99 -5.66 8.86
C SER A 381 -18.15 -6.58 9.76
N LYS A 382 -18.81 -7.18 10.74
CA LYS A 382 -18.24 -8.28 11.54
C LYS A 382 -18.48 -9.66 10.90
N GLU A 383 -19.06 -9.69 9.70
CA GLU A 383 -19.31 -10.93 8.98
C GLU A 383 -17.99 -11.52 8.46
N TYR A 384 -17.83 -12.81 8.67
CA TYR A 384 -16.74 -13.58 8.09
C TYR A 384 -17.23 -14.26 6.82
N ILE A 385 -16.36 -14.28 5.81
CA ILE A 385 -16.62 -14.98 4.56
C ILE A 385 -15.82 -16.28 4.53
N GLU A 386 -16.40 -17.30 3.90
CA GLU A 386 -15.66 -18.49 3.52
C GLU A 386 -14.72 -18.11 2.36
N PRO A 387 -13.41 -18.31 2.49
CA PRO A 387 -12.48 -17.91 1.43
C PRO A 387 -12.66 -18.82 0.21
N LEU A 388 -12.73 -18.27 -1.00
CA LEU A 388 -12.78 -19.02 -2.23
C LEU A 388 -11.39 -19.21 -2.85
N LEU A 389 -10.62 -18.12 -2.88
CA LEU A 389 -9.25 -18.10 -3.38
C LEU A 389 -8.31 -17.51 -2.31
N LEU A 390 -7.15 -18.13 -2.16
CA LEU A 390 -6.09 -17.69 -1.26
C LEU A 390 -4.82 -17.39 -2.05
N GLN A 391 -4.43 -16.12 -2.12
CA GLN A 391 -3.11 -15.77 -2.65
C GLN A 391 -2.05 -16.07 -1.59
N PHE A 392 -1.04 -16.85 -1.94
CA PHE A 392 -0.09 -17.41 -0.98
C PHE A 392 1.37 -17.36 -1.45
N ARG A 393 2.24 -17.67 -0.50
CA ARG A 393 3.66 -18.05 -0.69
C ARG A 393 3.87 -19.32 0.12
N LEU A 394 4.27 -20.41 -0.53
CA LEU A 394 4.60 -21.66 0.14
C LEU A 394 6.11 -21.87 0.05
N PHE A 395 6.73 -22.08 1.19
CA PHE A 395 8.12 -22.51 1.32
C PHE A 395 8.08 -23.93 1.87
N TYR A 396 8.61 -24.87 1.13
CA TYR A 396 8.51 -26.28 1.50
C TYR A 396 9.67 -27.07 0.92
N LYS A 397 10.48 -27.70 1.78
CA LYS A 397 11.63 -28.52 1.39
C LYS A 397 12.58 -27.82 0.40
N GLY A 398 12.89 -26.56 0.68
CA GLY A 398 13.74 -25.74 -0.19
C GLY A 398 13.06 -25.17 -1.44
N ARG A 399 11.85 -25.61 -1.80
CA ARG A 399 11.04 -25.03 -2.88
C ARG A 399 10.44 -23.69 -2.46
N ALA A 400 10.25 -22.79 -3.39
CA ALA A 400 9.41 -21.63 -3.23
C ALA A 400 8.30 -21.62 -4.29
N VAL A 401 7.06 -21.64 -3.82
CA VAL A 401 5.84 -21.68 -4.63
C VAL A 401 5.07 -20.38 -4.45
N LYS A 402 4.61 -19.81 -5.53
CA LYS A 402 3.80 -18.58 -5.54
C LYS A 402 2.58 -18.79 -6.42
N GLY A 403 1.42 -18.42 -5.92
CA GLY A 403 0.19 -18.54 -6.70
C GLY A 403 -1.04 -18.21 -5.91
N THR A 404 -2.16 -18.74 -6.39
CA THR A 404 -3.46 -18.71 -5.76
C THR A 404 -3.95 -20.14 -5.58
N PHE A 405 -4.40 -20.50 -4.38
CA PHE A 405 -5.11 -21.75 -4.16
C PHE A 405 -6.61 -21.53 -4.29
N LEU A 406 -7.25 -22.36 -5.09
CA LEU A 406 -8.68 -22.56 -5.10
C LEU A 406 -9.04 -23.58 -4.00
N ILE A 407 -10.02 -23.26 -3.16
CA ILE A 407 -10.57 -24.23 -2.22
C ILE A 407 -11.27 -25.32 -2.99
N ASN A 408 -10.90 -26.55 -2.72
CA ASN A 408 -11.54 -27.72 -3.28
C ASN A 408 -12.03 -28.64 -2.16
N LYS A 409 -13.36 -28.65 -1.96
CA LYS A 409 -14.04 -29.46 -0.93
C LYS A 409 -13.99 -30.97 -1.20
N THR A 410 -13.64 -31.37 -2.43
CA THR A 410 -13.53 -32.78 -2.80
C THR A 410 -12.17 -33.40 -2.45
N LEU A 411 -11.20 -32.56 -2.07
CA LEU A 411 -9.86 -33.03 -1.67
C LEU A 411 -9.91 -33.72 -0.29
N PRO A 412 -9.06 -34.72 -0.09
CA PRO A 412 -8.80 -35.26 1.23
C PRO A 412 -8.34 -34.15 2.20
N PRO A 413 -8.68 -34.24 3.49
CA PRO A 413 -8.20 -33.29 4.48
C PRO A 413 -6.67 -33.15 4.46
N LYS A 414 -6.20 -31.95 4.81
CA LYS A 414 -4.75 -31.58 4.90
C LYS A 414 -3.97 -31.77 3.59
N THR A 415 -4.62 -31.56 2.46
CA THR A 415 -4.02 -31.71 1.13
C THR A 415 -3.84 -30.36 0.46
N ILE A 416 -2.66 -30.16 -0.14
CA ILE A 416 -2.30 -29.02 -0.98
C ILE A 416 -1.83 -29.59 -2.32
N GLN A 417 -2.36 -29.07 -3.43
CA GLN A 417 -1.96 -29.46 -4.79
C GLN A 417 -1.32 -28.27 -5.50
N ILE A 418 -0.09 -28.44 -5.98
CA ILE A 418 0.69 -27.41 -6.67
C ILE A 418 1.00 -27.83 -8.10
N ARG A 419 1.09 -26.85 -9.00
CA ARG A 419 1.45 -27.05 -10.41
C ARG A 419 2.86 -26.57 -10.70
N PRO A 420 3.54 -27.07 -11.73
CA PRO A 420 4.87 -26.61 -12.14
C PRO A 420 4.94 -25.11 -12.39
N SER A 421 3.91 -24.49 -12.98
CA SER A 421 3.82 -23.04 -13.21
C SER A 421 3.91 -22.21 -11.93
N MET A 422 3.47 -22.75 -10.80
CA MET A 422 3.51 -22.10 -9.48
C MET A 422 4.90 -22.17 -8.84
N VAL A 423 5.73 -23.17 -9.19
CA VAL A 423 7.05 -23.36 -8.60
C VAL A 423 8.02 -22.32 -9.16
N LYS A 424 8.53 -21.45 -8.30
CA LYS A 424 9.44 -20.36 -8.68
C LYS A 424 10.89 -20.67 -8.32
N VAL A 425 11.12 -21.62 -7.41
CA VAL A 425 12.42 -22.15 -7.00
C VAL A 425 12.25 -23.64 -6.77
N GLU A 426 13.07 -24.46 -7.41
CA GLU A 426 13.08 -25.91 -7.26
C GLU A 426 13.98 -26.34 -6.10
N THR A 427 13.71 -27.51 -5.55
CA THR A 427 14.60 -28.15 -4.57
C THR A 427 15.89 -28.58 -5.25
N ASP A 428 17.02 -28.36 -4.60
CA ASP A 428 18.29 -28.96 -4.97
C ASP A 428 18.39 -30.33 -4.28
N PRO A 429 18.40 -31.45 -5.02
CA PRO A 429 18.44 -32.79 -4.45
C PRO A 429 19.76 -33.10 -3.71
N MET A 430 20.80 -32.28 -3.90
CA MET A 430 22.11 -32.47 -3.24
C MET A 430 22.14 -31.84 -1.83
N ILE A 431 21.13 -31.03 -1.47
CA ILE A 431 21.03 -30.39 -0.16
C ILE A 431 19.94 -31.09 0.65
N SER A 432 20.27 -31.49 1.90
CA SER A 432 19.26 -32.03 2.82
C SER A 432 18.13 -31.03 3.08
N ASP A 433 16.89 -31.48 2.97
CA ASP A 433 15.68 -30.67 3.21
C ASP A 433 15.24 -30.62 4.69
N ASP A 434 15.86 -31.44 5.57
CA ASP A 434 15.50 -31.54 6.99
C ASP A 434 15.60 -30.23 7.78
N GLN A 435 16.46 -29.32 7.30
CA GLN A 435 16.72 -28.04 7.97
C GLN A 435 16.01 -26.85 7.32
N THR A 436 15.30 -27.07 6.21
CA THR A 436 14.64 -25.97 5.50
C THR A 436 13.42 -25.44 6.25
N VAL A 437 13.08 -24.19 5.97
CA VAL A 437 11.87 -23.55 6.49
C VAL A 437 10.67 -24.08 5.72
N ASN A 438 9.71 -24.67 6.45
CA ASN A 438 8.40 -25.00 5.90
C ASN A 438 7.38 -23.97 6.41
N SER A 439 6.74 -23.23 5.51
CA SER A 439 5.76 -22.19 5.88
C SER A 439 4.79 -21.95 4.75
N LEU A 440 3.49 -21.87 5.09
CA LEU A 440 2.42 -21.42 4.20
C LEU A 440 2.00 -20.01 4.62
N GLU A 441 2.31 -19.05 3.77
CA GLU A 441 2.17 -17.61 4.01
C GLU A 441 1.04 -17.04 3.18
N ILE A 442 -0.05 -16.60 3.80
CA ILE A 442 -1.20 -16.03 3.11
C ILE A 442 -1.00 -14.53 2.94
N VAL A 443 -1.12 -14.06 1.70
CA VAL A 443 -1.02 -12.64 1.33
C VAL A 443 -2.38 -11.96 1.47
N THR A 444 -3.40 -12.55 0.85
CA THR A 444 -4.79 -12.08 0.87
C THR A 444 -5.73 -13.21 0.45
N VAL A 445 -7.01 -13.03 0.69
CA VAL A 445 -8.08 -13.93 0.26
C VAL A 445 -9.03 -13.21 -0.68
N SER A 446 -9.79 -13.96 -1.48
CA SER A 446 -10.88 -13.42 -2.27
C SER A 446 -11.96 -12.87 -1.35
N LYS A 447 -12.45 -11.68 -1.64
CA LYS A 447 -13.49 -11.01 -0.85
C LYS A 447 -14.27 -10.01 -1.69
N SER A 448 -15.42 -9.58 -1.20
CA SER A 448 -16.16 -8.48 -1.80
C SER A 448 -15.26 -7.24 -1.88
N HIS A 449 -15.12 -6.72 -3.07
CA HIS A 449 -14.48 -5.42 -3.24
C HIS A 449 -15.52 -4.32 -3.05
N ARG A 450 -15.05 -3.18 -2.54
CA ARG A 450 -15.80 -1.93 -2.50
C ARG A 450 -16.14 -1.50 -3.93
N ASN A 451 -16.72 -0.31 -4.05
CA ASN A 451 -16.99 0.28 -5.35
C ASN A 451 -15.78 0.16 -6.29
N THR A 452 -16.07 -0.25 -7.48
CA THR A 452 -15.07 -0.39 -8.54
C THR A 452 -14.99 0.91 -9.32
N PHE A 453 -13.78 1.31 -9.66
CA PHE A 453 -13.52 2.58 -10.34
C PHE A 453 -12.84 2.34 -11.69
N PHE A 454 -13.18 3.18 -12.65
CA PHE A 454 -12.41 3.27 -13.87
C PHE A 454 -11.00 3.80 -13.63
N SER A 455 -10.11 3.54 -14.56
CA SER A 455 -8.80 4.19 -14.66
C SER A 455 -8.74 4.99 -15.97
N ARG A 456 -7.81 5.95 -16.08
CA ARG A 456 -7.60 6.71 -17.32
C ARG A 456 -7.38 5.80 -18.52
N HIS A 457 -6.60 4.72 -18.34
CA HIS A 457 -6.34 3.74 -19.40
C HIS A 457 -7.62 3.01 -19.81
N LEU A 458 -8.40 2.52 -18.84
CA LEU A 458 -9.64 1.81 -19.12
C LEU A 458 -10.69 2.72 -19.79
N ILE A 459 -10.85 3.98 -19.32
CA ILE A 459 -11.75 4.96 -19.98
C ILE A 459 -11.32 5.17 -21.44
N ALA A 460 -10.02 5.36 -21.67
CA ALA A 460 -9.50 5.60 -23.01
C ALA A 460 -9.70 4.40 -23.94
N LEU A 461 -9.46 3.17 -23.45
CA LEU A 461 -9.69 1.93 -24.20
C LEU A 461 -11.19 1.71 -24.49
N LEU A 462 -12.07 1.94 -23.53
CA LEU A 462 -13.52 1.85 -23.72
C LEU A 462 -14.03 2.86 -24.75
N CYS A 463 -13.55 4.12 -24.71
CA CYS A 463 -13.87 5.12 -25.72
C CYS A 463 -13.35 4.73 -27.12
N HIS A 464 -12.14 4.18 -27.19
CA HIS A 464 -11.61 3.66 -28.46
C HIS A 464 -12.46 2.51 -29.00
N GLY A 465 -12.98 1.64 -28.13
CA GLY A 465 -13.88 0.54 -28.47
C GLY A 465 -15.32 0.97 -28.78
N GLY A 466 -15.64 2.27 -28.79
CA GLY A 466 -16.93 2.79 -29.20
C GLY A 466 -17.84 3.28 -28.07
N VAL A 467 -17.44 3.20 -26.82
CA VAL A 467 -18.25 3.76 -25.70
C VAL A 467 -18.26 5.29 -25.80
N PRO A 468 -19.45 5.92 -25.86
CA PRO A 468 -19.57 7.36 -26.03
C PRO A 468 -18.99 8.13 -24.83
N LYS A 469 -18.35 9.28 -25.08
CA LYS A 469 -17.81 10.15 -24.03
C LYS A 469 -18.90 10.69 -23.10
N GLU A 470 -20.11 10.80 -23.58
CA GLU A 470 -21.32 11.23 -22.85
C GLU A 470 -21.60 10.32 -21.65
N TYR A 471 -21.43 9.01 -21.80
CA TYR A 471 -21.57 8.02 -20.72
C TYR A 471 -20.69 8.35 -19.50
N PHE A 472 -19.40 8.60 -19.75
CA PHE A 472 -18.48 8.95 -18.67
C PHE A 472 -18.76 10.34 -18.08
N ARG A 473 -19.23 11.27 -18.91
CA ARG A 473 -19.62 12.60 -18.46
C ARG A 473 -20.83 12.54 -17.54
N GLU A 474 -21.83 11.75 -17.85
CA GLU A 474 -23.03 11.56 -17.01
C GLU A 474 -22.67 10.96 -15.66
N LEU A 475 -21.83 9.91 -15.66
CA LEU A 475 -21.32 9.32 -14.43
C LEU A 475 -20.52 10.32 -13.58
N LEU A 476 -19.65 11.09 -14.22
CA LEU A 476 -18.88 12.14 -13.53
C LEU A 476 -19.79 13.19 -12.91
N MET A 477 -20.80 13.65 -13.67
CA MET A 477 -21.73 14.66 -13.14
C MET A 477 -22.49 14.15 -11.93
N LYS A 478 -22.93 12.88 -11.94
CA LYS A 478 -23.58 12.26 -10.80
C LYS A 478 -22.65 12.19 -9.57
N ASP A 479 -21.39 11.79 -9.76
CA ASP A 479 -20.40 11.73 -8.67
C ASP A 479 -20.07 13.14 -8.13
N LEU A 480 -20.02 14.15 -8.98
CA LEU A 480 -19.83 15.55 -8.59
C LEU A 480 -21.03 16.13 -7.85
N GLU A 481 -22.27 15.79 -8.25
CA GLU A 481 -23.50 16.17 -7.52
C GLU A 481 -23.51 15.56 -6.12
N ASP A 482 -23.18 14.27 -5.99
CA ASP A 482 -23.01 13.62 -4.68
C ASP A 482 -21.93 14.34 -3.85
N THR A 483 -20.80 14.70 -4.46
CA THR A 483 -19.70 15.41 -3.79
C THR A 483 -20.12 16.84 -3.38
N ARG A 484 -20.95 17.52 -4.15
CA ARG A 484 -21.52 18.84 -3.80
C ARG A 484 -22.50 18.72 -2.63
N GLY A 485 -23.33 17.66 -2.66
CA GLY A 485 -24.35 17.38 -1.63
C GLY A 485 -23.80 16.86 -0.30
N VAL A 486 -22.48 16.70 -0.13
CA VAL A 486 -21.87 16.04 1.03
C VAL A 486 -22.22 16.65 2.39
N PHE A 487 -22.55 17.96 2.44
CA PHE A 487 -22.93 18.66 3.67
C PHE A 487 -24.45 18.73 3.91
N CYS A 488 -25.27 18.36 2.92
CA CYS A 488 -26.72 18.48 2.97
C CYS A 488 -27.43 17.14 2.86
N SER A 489 -26.81 16.14 2.26
CA SER A 489 -27.38 14.80 2.03
C SER A 489 -26.61 13.74 2.79
N ARG A 490 -27.28 13.02 3.70
CA ARG A 490 -26.68 11.90 4.43
C ARG A 490 -26.18 10.80 3.49
N ARG A 491 -26.89 10.53 2.39
CA ARG A 491 -26.49 9.55 1.37
C ARG A 491 -25.19 9.98 0.69
N ALA A 492 -25.09 11.22 0.26
CA ALA A 492 -23.89 11.78 -0.37
C ALA A 492 -22.70 11.78 0.60
N ALA A 493 -22.92 12.21 1.86
CA ALA A 493 -21.92 12.16 2.92
C ALA A 493 -21.43 10.74 3.18
N PHE A 494 -22.35 9.79 3.26
CA PHE A 494 -22.02 8.39 3.46
C PHE A 494 -21.20 7.82 2.30
N LYS A 495 -21.61 8.06 1.05
CA LYS A 495 -20.89 7.60 -0.15
C LYS A 495 -19.44 8.11 -0.18
N VAL A 496 -19.24 9.40 0.00
CA VAL A 496 -17.90 10.01 -0.01
C VAL A 496 -17.06 9.50 1.18
N ALA A 497 -17.62 9.43 2.37
CA ALA A 497 -16.93 8.93 3.55
C ALA A 497 -16.56 7.44 3.39
N TYR A 498 -17.44 6.63 2.81
CA TYR A 498 -17.20 5.22 2.57
C TYR A 498 -16.10 4.98 1.52
N ASN A 499 -16.10 5.73 0.42
CA ASN A 499 -15.07 5.64 -0.63
C ASN A 499 -13.66 5.94 -0.10
N HIS A 500 -13.56 6.79 0.92
CA HIS A 500 -12.29 7.24 1.50
C HIS A 500 -12.07 6.78 2.95
N GLY A 501 -12.75 5.76 3.40
CA GLY A 501 -12.69 5.28 4.78
C GLY A 501 -11.27 4.94 5.28
N GLU A 502 -10.35 4.56 4.39
CA GLU A 502 -8.93 4.32 4.73
C GLU A 502 -8.19 5.60 5.18
N ILE A 503 -8.67 6.78 4.75
CA ILE A 503 -8.12 8.09 5.12
C ILE A 503 -8.83 8.64 6.35
N ASP A 504 -9.97 8.06 6.72
CA ASP A 504 -10.90 8.54 7.74
C ASP A 504 -10.78 7.81 9.09
N ASP A 505 -9.56 7.48 9.52
CA ASP A 505 -9.33 6.91 10.86
C ASP A 505 -10.37 5.80 11.19
N ASP A 506 -10.29 4.66 10.52
CA ASP A 506 -11.20 3.53 10.68
C ASP A 506 -12.69 3.86 10.44
N TYR A 507 -12.98 4.61 9.40
CA TYR A 507 -14.37 4.97 9.02
C TYR A 507 -15.12 5.77 10.08
N ASN A 508 -14.44 6.63 10.82
CA ASN A 508 -15.06 7.39 11.90
C ASN A 508 -16.23 8.27 11.41
N SER A 509 -16.07 8.98 10.29
CA SER A 509 -17.15 9.77 9.70
C SER A 509 -18.34 8.91 9.26
N VAL A 510 -18.08 7.71 8.72
CA VAL A 510 -19.13 6.74 8.38
C VAL A 510 -19.90 6.33 9.64
N LYS A 511 -19.19 5.99 10.73
CA LYS A 511 -19.82 5.64 12.01
C LYS A 511 -20.67 6.77 12.57
N MET A 512 -20.19 8.01 12.50
CA MET A 512 -20.94 9.21 12.91
C MET A 512 -22.24 9.38 12.10
N ILE A 513 -22.15 9.28 10.76
CA ILE A 513 -23.31 9.43 9.86
C ILE A 513 -24.34 8.32 10.13
N LEU A 514 -23.92 7.08 10.27
CA LEU A 514 -24.78 5.94 10.55
C LEU A 514 -25.44 6.00 11.93
N SER A 515 -24.74 6.59 12.92
CA SER A 515 -25.28 6.81 14.27
C SER A 515 -26.28 7.98 14.33
N GLY A 516 -26.54 8.64 13.20
CA GLY A 516 -27.49 9.75 13.12
C GLY A 516 -26.95 11.11 13.53
N ILE A 517 -25.67 11.25 13.80
CA ILE A 517 -25.04 12.55 14.10
C ILE A 517 -25.39 13.54 12.98
N PRO A 518 -25.86 14.76 13.31
CA PRO A 518 -26.20 15.79 12.31
C PRO A 518 -25.00 16.13 11.42
N LEU A 519 -25.24 16.38 10.13
CA LEU A 519 -24.18 16.76 9.20
C LEU A 519 -23.58 18.13 9.52
N GLU A 520 -24.30 18.96 10.31
CA GLU A 520 -23.88 20.25 10.83
C GLU A 520 -22.86 20.14 11.97
N GLU A 521 -22.59 18.94 12.47
CA GLU A 521 -21.58 18.71 13.49
C GLU A 521 -20.20 19.18 12.99
N SER A 522 -19.50 20.03 13.77
CA SER A 522 -18.35 20.78 13.31
C SER A 522 -17.18 19.90 12.88
N TYR A 523 -16.86 18.86 13.64
CA TYR A 523 -15.78 17.94 13.29
C TYR A 523 -16.15 17.07 12.09
N LEU A 524 -17.39 16.59 12.01
CA LEU A 524 -17.89 15.82 10.87
C LEU A 524 -17.81 16.65 9.58
N GLN A 525 -18.25 17.91 9.61
CA GLN A 525 -18.10 18.83 8.47
C GLN A 525 -16.64 19.00 8.06
N TYR A 526 -15.76 19.19 9.04
CA TYR A 526 -14.33 19.32 8.78
C TYR A 526 -13.76 18.05 8.11
N ARG A 527 -14.11 16.88 8.61
CA ARG A 527 -13.67 15.61 7.99
C ARG A 527 -14.26 15.45 6.59
N LEU A 528 -15.55 15.67 6.41
CA LEU A 528 -16.20 15.62 5.10
C LEU A 528 -15.58 16.60 4.11
N SER A 529 -15.12 17.76 4.54
CA SER A 529 -14.41 18.72 3.66
C SER A 529 -13.07 18.16 3.15
N ILE A 530 -12.34 17.41 4.00
CA ILE A 530 -11.10 16.73 3.60
C ILE A 530 -11.42 15.59 2.62
N LEU A 531 -12.41 14.76 2.95
CA LEU A 531 -12.80 13.62 2.11
C LEU A 531 -13.35 14.07 0.77
N LYS A 532 -14.11 15.16 0.72
CA LYS A 532 -14.56 15.83 -0.51
C LYS A 532 -13.38 16.23 -1.40
N LYS A 533 -12.33 16.82 -0.81
CA LYS A 533 -11.12 17.19 -1.58
C LYS A 533 -10.41 15.97 -2.15
N GLU A 534 -10.33 14.88 -1.40
CA GLU A 534 -9.72 13.64 -1.90
C GLU A 534 -10.60 12.96 -2.97
N GLU A 535 -11.92 13.01 -2.84
CA GLU A 535 -12.85 12.56 -3.88
C GLU A 535 -12.64 13.36 -5.17
N ASN A 536 -12.64 14.69 -5.10
CA ASN A 536 -12.37 15.55 -6.25
C ASN A 536 -11.02 15.24 -6.92
N LYS A 537 -9.95 15.03 -6.14
CA LYS A 537 -8.65 14.61 -6.70
C LYS A 537 -8.71 13.23 -7.36
N SER A 538 -9.52 12.33 -6.82
CA SER A 538 -9.73 11.00 -7.40
C SER A 538 -10.48 11.10 -8.72
N LEU A 539 -11.56 11.87 -8.77
CA LEU A 539 -12.34 12.14 -9.98
C LEU A 539 -11.48 12.83 -11.06
N GLN A 540 -10.67 13.83 -10.69
CA GLN A 540 -9.73 14.50 -11.58
C GLN A 540 -8.73 13.54 -12.24
N LYS A 541 -8.36 12.46 -11.53
CA LYS A 541 -7.53 11.39 -12.05
C LYS A 541 -8.29 10.33 -12.84
N GLY A 542 -9.56 10.55 -13.12
CA GLY A 542 -10.41 9.63 -13.87
C GLY A 542 -10.88 8.41 -13.05
N LYS A 543 -10.81 8.47 -11.71
CA LYS A 543 -11.37 7.43 -10.86
C LYS A 543 -12.87 7.70 -10.64
N ILE A 544 -13.65 7.47 -11.68
CA ILE A 544 -15.11 7.55 -11.67
C ILE A 544 -15.67 6.19 -11.24
N CYS A 545 -16.72 6.16 -10.45
CA CYS A 545 -17.37 4.91 -10.05
C CYS A 545 -17.86 4.14 -11.29
N SER A 546 -17.53 2.84 -11.34
CA SER A 546 -17.97 1.94 -12.43
C SER A 546 -19.18 1.14 -11.95
N PRO A 547 -20.40 1.53 -12.35
CA PRO A 547 -21.61 0.85 -11.87
C PRO A 547 -21.69 -0.57 -12.42
N GLN A 548 -22.26 -1.47 -11.63
CA GLN A 548 -22.44 -2.89 -11.97
C GLN A 548 -21.12 -3.57 -12.39
N SER A 549 -20.03 -3.19 -11.73
CA SER A 549 -18.70 -3.72 -12.01
C SER A 549 -18.02 -4.21 -10.74
N TYR A 550 -17.14 -5.18 -10.89
CA TYR A 550 -16.51 -5.91 -9.80
C TYR A 550 -15.01 -6.06 -10.06
N MET A 551 -14.22 -6.12 -9.01
CA MET A 551 -12.80 -6.54 -9.08
C MET A 551 -12.70 -7.93 -8.45
N LEU A 552 -12.35 -8.93 -9.23
CA LEU A 552 -12.35 -10.33 -8.79
C LEU A 552 -10.99 -10.98 -9.03
N MET A 553 -10.57 -11.84 -8.11
CA MET A 553 -9.43 -12.72 -8.35
C MET A 553 -9.80 -13.78 -9.39
N GLY A 554 -8.87 -14.06 -10.31
CA GLY A 554 -9.04 -15.05 -11.35
C GLY A 554 -8.49 -16.42 -10.95
N THR A 555 -9.08 -17.47 -11.53
CA THR A 555 -8.59 -18.84 -11.49
C THR A 555 -9.07 -19.61 -12.72
N ALA A 556 -8.46 -20.75 -12.99
CA ALA A 556 -8.88 -21.66 -14.05
C ALA A 556 -10.10 -22.48 -13.61
N ASP A 557 -10.96 -22.85 -14.57
CA ASP A 557 -12.11 -23.71 -14.34
C ASP A 557 -11.66 -25.15 -14.06
N PRO A 558 -11.83 -25.67 -12.82
CA PRO A 558 -11.41 -27.02 -12.49
C PRO A 558 -12.33 -28.12 -13.06
N THR A 559 -13.46 -27.74 -13.65
CA THR A 559 -14.44 -28.69 -14.18
C THR A 559 -14.26 -28.95 -15.69
N GLY A 560 -13.54 -28.06 -16.40
CA GLY A 560 -13.36 -28.12 -17.84
C GLY A 560 -14.65 -27.94 -18.67
N ILE A 561 -15.73 -27.44 -18.05
CA ILE A 561 -17.06 -27.29 -18.69
C ILE A 561 -17.15 -26.01 -19.48
N LEU A 562 -16.47 -24.94 -19.05
CA LEU A 562 -16.51 -23.65 -19.73
C LEU A 562 -15.90 -23.77 -21.14
N GLU A 563 -16.60 -23.20 -22.13
CA GLU A 563 -16.06 -23.00 -23.46
C GLU A 563 -15.13 -21.76 -23.50
N ARG A 564 -14.32 -21.63 -24.57
CA ARG A 564 -13.26 -20.60 -24.67
C ARG A 564 -13.74 -19.18 -24.29
N ASP A 565 -14.94 -18.81 -24.79
CA ASP A 565 -15.48 -17.47 -24.58
C ASP A 565 -16.41 -17.38 -23.35
N GLU A 566 -16.43 -18.42 -22.53
CA GLU A 566 -17.25 -18.50 -21.33
C GLU A 566 -16.41 -18.33 -20.06
N VAL A 567 -17.03 -17.71 -19.08
CA VAL A 567 -16.48 -17.57 -17.71
C VAL A 567 -17.57 -17.92 -16.68
N CYS A 568 -17.17 -18.38 -15.50
CA CYS A 568 -18.09 -18.45 -14.37
C CYS A 568 -17.71 -17.39 -13.35
N ILE A 569 -18.69 -16.60 -12.90
CA ILE A 569 -18.49 -15.49 -11.96
C ILE A 569 -19.34 -15.73 -10.74
N ILE A 570 -18.72 -15.84 -9.57
CA ILE A 570 -19.41 -16.08 -8.30
C ILE A 570 -19.34 -14.80 -7.46
N LEU A 571 -20.53 -14.25 -7.14
CA LEU A 571 -20.74 -13.07 -6.31
C LEU A 571 -21.56 -13.40 -5.05
N ASP A 572 -21.96 -12.38 -4.30
CA ASP A 572 -22.86 -12.52 -3.14
C ASP A 572 -24.17 -13.25 -3.48
N SER A 573 -24.75 -12.91 -4.61
CA SER A 573 -25.99 -13.47 -5.13
C SER A 573 -25.84 -14.87 -5.75
N GLY A 574 -24.62 -15.44 -5.72
CA GLY A 574 -24.30 -16.70 -6.39
C GLY A 574 -23.67 -16.49 -7.76
N GLN A 575 -23.82 -17.50 -8.63
CA GLN A 575 -23.26 -17.46 -9.97
C GLN A 575 -24.07 -16.53 -10.87
N MET A 576 -23.35 -15.69 -11.62
CA MET A 576 -23.91 -14.71 -12.57
C MET A 576 -24.02 -15.31 -13.97
N SER A 577 -25.02 -14.88 -14.75
CA SER A 577 -25.21 -15.26 -16.14
C SER A 577 -25.38 -14.02 -17.03
N GLY A 578 -25.03 -14.15 -18.31
CA GLY A 578 -25.17 -13.10 -19.34
C GLY A 578 -23.82 -12.62 -19.87
N GLN A 579 -23.84 -11.61 -20.72
CA GLN A 579 -22.60 -11.03 -21.27
C GLN A 579 -21.91 -10.15 -20.22
N VAL A 580 -20.57 -10.14 -20.26
CA VAL A 580 -19.72 -9.34 -19.39
C VAL A 580 -18.50 -8.81 -20.16
N LEU A 581 -18.04 -7.62 -19.80
CA LEU A 581 -16.71 -7.13 -20.16
C LEU A 581 -15.73 -7.53 -19.08
N VAL A 582 -14.56 -8.02 -19.48
CA VAL A 582 -13.47 -8.41 -18.57
C VAL A 582 -12.19 -7.70 -18.99
N TYR A 583 -11.45 -7.17 -18.02
CA TYR A 583 -10.21 -6.44 -18.24
C TYR A 583 -9.26 -6.62 -17.06
N ARG A 584 -7.97 -6.76 -17.33
CA ARG A 584 -6.93 -6.81 -16.30
C ARG A 584 -6.13 -5.50 -16.26
N HIS A 585 -5.97 -4.92 -15.06
CA HIS A 585 -5.09 -3.76 -14.87
C HIS A 585 -3.62 -4.19 -14.73
N PRO A 586 -2.70 -3.47 -15.35
CA PRO A 586 -2.80 -2.33 -16.25
C PRO A 586 -2.72 -2.77 -17.72
N GLY A 587 -3.79 -3.10 -18.36
CA GLY A 587 -3.85 -3.38 -19.80
C GLY A 587 -3.67 -2.09 -20.61
N LEU A 588 -2.85 -2.13 -21.66
CA LEU A 588 -2.61 -1.01 -22.58
C LEU A 588 -2.91 -1.36 -24.04
N HIS A 589 -3.04 -2.64 -24.36
CA HIS A 589 -3.39 -3.07 -25.70
C HIS A 589 -4.89 -2.85 -25.97
N PHE A 590 -5.25 -2.56 -27.20
CA PHE A 590 -6.64 -2.34 -27.61
C PHE A 590 -7.52 -3.57 -27.39
N GLY A 591 -6.94 -4.77 -27.45
CA GLY A 591 -7.60 -6.04 -27.20
C GLY A 591 -7.56 -6.54 -25.75
N ASP A 592 -7.10 -5.74 -24.78
CA ASP A 592 -7.04 -6.16 -23.36
C ASP A 592 -8.43 -6.13 -22.67
N ILE A 593 -9.49 -5.67 -23.37
CA ILE A 593 -10.87 -5.77 -22.90
C ILE A 593 -11.59 -6.84 -23.70
N HIS A 594 -12.02 -7.89 -23.03
CA HIS A 594 -12.73 -9.01 -23.61
C HIS A 594 -14.24 -8.92 -23.37
N LEU A 595 -15.04 -9.30 -24.37
CA LEU A 595 -16.46 -9.54 -24.24
C LEU A 595 -16.66 -11.05 -24.08
N LEU A 596 -17.06 -11.50 -22.90
CA LEU A 596 -17.22 -12.90 -22.54
C LEU A 596 -18.65 -13.19 -22.09
N LYS A 597 -19.00 -14.48 -22.08
CA LYS A 597 -20.31 -14.94 -21.61
C LYS A 597 -20.20 -15.58 -20.23
N ALA A 598 -20.78 -14.98 -19.22
CA ALA A 598 -20.92 -15.58 -17.93
C ALA A 598 -21.94 -16.71 -17.97
N ARG A 599 -21.54 -17.91 -17.54
CA ARG A 599 -22.34 -19.12 -17.53
C ARG A 599 -22.43 -19.70 -16.13
N TYR A 600 -23.61 -20.23 -15.78
CA TYR A 600 -23.81 -21.02 -14.59
C TYR A 600 -23.23 -22.42 -14.77
N VAL A 601 -22.38 -22.87 -13.83
CA VAL A 601 -21.73 -24.18 -13.83
C VAL A 601 -22.08 -24.88 -12.53
N LYS A 602 -22.99 -25.84 -12.59
CA LYS A 602 -23.50 -26.57 -11.41
C LYS A 602 -22.39 -27.35 -10.73
N GLU A 603 -21.48 -27.94 -11.51
CA GLU A 603 -20.39 -28.76 -11.04
C GLU A 603 -19.40 -28.00 -10.15
N LEU A 604 -19.25 -26.69 -10.36
CA LEU A 604 -18.45 -25.85 -9.47
C LEU A 604 -19.00 -25.80 -8.04
N GLU A 605 -20.31 -25.95 -7.84
CA GLU A 605 -20.88 -25.94 -6.48
C GLU A 605 -20.40 -27.13 -5.64
N TYR A 606 -20.07 -28.27 -6.27
CA TYR A 606 -19.50 -29.42 -5.56
C TYR A 606 -18.03 -29.17 -5.16
N VAL A 607 -17.32 -28.38 -5.96
CA VAL A 607 -15.89 -28.04 -5.71
C VAL A 607 -15.77 -26.96 -4.64
N VAL A 608 -16.53 -25.87 -4.76
CA VAL A 608 -16.31 -24.64 -3.97
C VAL A 608 -17.38 -24.40 -2.89
N GLY A 609 -18.51 -25.09 -2.94
CA GLY A 609 -19.62 -24.91 -2.01
C GLY A 609 -20.17 -23.48 -2.03
N ASN A 610 -20.29 -22.87 -0.84
CA ASN A 610 -20.82 -21.51 -0.67
C ASN A 610 -19.78 -20.39 -0.76
N ALA A 611 -18.52 -20.73 -1.04
CA ALA A 611 -17.44 -19.74 -1.15
C ALA A 611 -17.67 -18.78 -2.33
N LYS A 612 -17.26 -17.52 -2.21
CA LYS A 612 -17.67 -16.44 -3.12
C LYS A 612 -16.50 -15.56 -3.54
N TYR A 613 -16.75 -14.77 -4.57
CA TYR A 613 -15.89 -13.71 -5.12
C TYR A 613 -14.71 -14.21 -5.93
N ALA A 614 -15.00 -14.84 -7.08
CA ALA A 614 -13.99 -15.18 -8.07
C ALA A 614 -14.56 -15.12 -9.49
N ILE A 615 -13.66 -15.05 -10.46
CA ILE A 615 -13.91 -15.31 -11.87
C ILE A 615 -13.11 -16.53 -12.30
N PHE A 616 -13.78 -17.51 -12.90
CA PHE A 616 -13.22 -18.73 -13.44
C PHE A 616 -13.12 -18.62 -14.96
N PHE A 617 -11.93 -18.90 -15.49
CA PHE A 617 -11.65 -18.87 -16.92
C PHE A 617 -11.59 -20.28 -17.49
N SER A 618 -12.02 -20.43 -18.73
CA SER A 618 -11.95 -21.68 -19.46
C SER A 618 -10.52 -22.21 -19.61
N CYS A 619 -10.37 -23.53 -19.57
CA CYS A 619 -9.14 -24.26 -19.92
C CYS A 619 -9.13 -24.78 -21.35
N LYS A 620 -9.92 -24.18 -22.25
CA LYS A 620 -10.02 -24.57 -23.67
C LYS A 620 -9.51 -23.48 -24.60
N GLY A 621 -9.01 -23.90 -25.74
CA GLY A 621 -8.54 -23.01 -26.80
C GLY A 621 -7.01 -22.89 -26.88
N PRO A 622 -6.51 -22.18 -27.90
CA PRO A 622 -5.09 -22.11 -28.22
C PRO A 622 -4.28 -21.20 -27.28
N ARG A 623 -4.97 -20.44 -26.43
CA ARG A 623 -4.36 -19.51 -25.48
C ARG A 623 -5.28 -19.28 -24.29
N SER A 624 -4.71 -19.12 -23.10
CA SER A 624 -5.47 -18.69 -21.92
C SER A 624 -6.03 -17.28 -22.13
N VAL A 625 -7.33 -17.09 -21.89
CA VAL A 625 -7.98 -15.77 -21.96
C VAL A 625 -7.36 -14.78 -20.95
N ALA A 626 -6.87 -15.27 -19.83
CA ALA A 626 -6.14 -14.43 -18.87
C ALA A 626 -4.82 -13.91 -19.47
N ASP A 627 -4.05 -14.76 -20.16
CA ASP A 627 -2.80 -14.36 -20.86
C ASP A 627 -3.07 -13.40 -22.02
N GLU A 628 -4.22 -13.49 -22.69
CA GLU A 628 -4.64 -12.56 -23.74
C GLU A 628 -4.81 -11.12 -23.21
N MET A 629 -5.07 -10.93 -21.92
CA MET A 629 -5.22 -9.64 -21.25
C MET A 629 -3.88 -9.16 -20.67
N GLY A 630 -2.95 -8.75 -21.54
CA GLY A 630 -1.66 -8.20 -21.14
C GLY A 630 -0.75 -9.17 -20.37
N GLY A 631 -0.76 -10.46 -20.74
CA GLY A 631 0.05 -11.50 -20.10
C GLY A 631 -0.39 -11.80 -18.67
N GLY A 632 -1.71 -11.86 -18.40
CA GLY A 632 -2.26 -12.18 -17.09
C GLY A 632 -2.03 -13.63 -16.68
N ASP A 633 -1.88 -13.85 -15.37
CA ASP A 633 -1.80 -15.16 -14.72
C ASP A 633 -2.74 -15.23 -13.51
N PHE A 634 -2.76 -16.37 -12.82
CA PHE A 634 -3.59 -16.56 -11.63
C PHE A 634 -2.79 -16.52 -10.32
N ASP A 635 -1.65 -15.86 -10.30
CA ASP A 635 -0.82 -15.75 -9.09
C ASP A 635 -1.31 -14.64 -8.10
N GLY A 636 -2.52 -14.17 -8.28
CA GLY A 636 -3.18 -13.12 -7.49
C GLY A 636 -3.66 -11.93 -8.30
N ASP A 637 -3.70 -12.06 -9.62
CA ASP A 637 -4.21 -11.02 -10.52
C ASP A 637 -5.69 -10.74 -10.27
N LEU A 638 -6.05 -9.47 -10.39
CA LEU A 638 -7.42 -8.98 -10.25
C LEU A 638 -7.97 -8.55 -11.61
N TYR A 639 -9.15 -9.02 -11.91
CA TYR A 639 -9.86 -8.74 -13.14
C TYR A 639 -11.03 -7.79 -12.85
N TRP A 640 -11.11 -6.70 -13.60
CA TRP A 640 -12.29 -5.84 -13.65
C TRP A 640 -13.33 -6.55 -14.52
N VAL A 641 -14.51 -6.74 -13.94
CA VAL A 641 -15.64 -7.39 -14.61
C VAL A 641 -16.82 -6.45 -14.58
N SER A 642 -17.46 -6.20 -15.73
CA SER A 642 -18.63 -5.33 -15.82
C SER A 642 -19.79 -6.00 -16.54
N ARG A 643 -20.98 -5.90 -15.95
CA ARG A 643 -22.25 -6.26 -16.62
C ARG A 643 -23.11 -5.05 -16.98
N ASN A 644 -22.51 -3.86 -17.02
CA ASN A 644 -23.24 -2.62 -17.31
C ASN A 644 -23.80 -2.67 -18.73
N PRO A 645 -25.14 -2.57 -18.95
CA PRO A 645 -25.75 -2.73 -20.26
C PRO A 645 -25.27 -1.70 -21.28
N GLN A 646 -25.06 -0.45 -20.87
CA GLN A 646 -24.61 0.63 -21.78
C GLN A 646 -23.19 0.37 -22.29
N LEU A 647 -22.31 -0.19 -21.43
CA LEU A 647 -20.97 -0.59 -21.87
C LEU A 647 -21.02 -1.78 -22.82
N LEU A 648 -21.85 -2.79 -22.53
CA LEU A 648 -21.99 -3.98 -23.33
C LEU A 648 -22.59 -3.68 -24.73
N GLU A 649 -23.52 -2.76 -24.80
CA GLU A 649 -24.17 -2.36 -26.06
C GLU A 649 -23.23 -1.60 -26.99
N CYS A 650 -22.40 -0.72 -26.41
CA CYS A 650 -21.58 0.19 -27.22
C CYS A 650 -20.17 -0.34 -27.51
N PHE A 651 -19.63 -1.21 -26.68
CA PHE A 651 -18.23 -1.64 -26.79
C PHE A 651 -18.04 -2.72 -27.85
N LYS A 652 -17.05 -2.50 -28.71
CA LYS A 652 -16.59 -3.47 -29.72
C LYS A 652 -15.20 -3.95 -29.37
N PRO A 653 -14.99 -5.25 -29.11
CA PRO A 653 -13.68 -5.79 -28.76
C PRO A 653 -12.73 -5.71 -29.97
N SER A 654 -11.44 -5.62 -29.69
CA SER A 654 -10.35 -5.75 -30.66
C SER A 654 -9.63 -7.07 -30.44
N GLU A 655 -8.84 -7.51 -31.44
CA GLU A 655 -8.03 -8.72 -31.34
C GLU A 655 -7.07 -8.64 -30.15
N PRO A 656 -6.83 -9.77 -29.46
CA PRO A 656 -5.95 -9.83 -28.32
C PRO A 656 -4.50 -9.46 -28.65
N TRP A 657 -3.76 -8.97 -27.67
CA TRP A 657 -2.33 -8.72 -27.79
C TRP A 657 -1.56 -10.02 -28.04
N ILE A 658 -0.66 -9.98 -29.01
CA ILE A 658 0.28 -11.05 -29.31
C ILE A 658 1.68 -10.49 -29.04
N GLU A 659 2.46 -11.17 -28.18
CA GLU A 659 3.83 -10.78 -27.90
C GLU A 659 4.66 -10.83 -29.19
N ALA A 660 5.29 -9.70 -29.54
CA ALA A 660 6.20 -9.68 -30.67
C ALA A 660 7.40 -10.56 -30.37
N SER A 661 7.75 -11.46 -31.29
CA SER A 661 8.92 -12.34 -31.14
C SER A 661 10.15 -11.49 -30.85
N SER A 662 10.75 -11.67 -29.66
CA SER A 662 11.89 -10.87 -29.21
C SER A 662 13.08 -11.15 -30.11
N SER A 663 13.43 -10.18 -30.97
CA SER A 663 14.63 -10.20 -31.82
C SER A 663 15.93 -9.91 -31.04
N THR A 664 15.81 -9.61 -29.75
CA THR A 664 17.00 -9.37 -28.91
C THR A 664 17.66 -10.69 -28.51
N PRO A 665 18.95 -10.89 -28.84
CA PRO A 665 19.66 -12.09 -28.42
C PRO A 665 19.63 -12.20 -26.90
N LYS A 666 19.11 -13.32 -26.39
CA LYS A 666 19.15 -13.61 -24.94
C LYS A 666 20.63 -13.62 -24.53
N VAL A 667 21.06 -12.57 -23.80
CA VAL A 667 22.38 -12.56 -23.20
C VAL A 667 22.50 -13.79 -22.33
N ALA A 668 23.49 -14.64 -22.63
CA ALA A 668 23.76 -15.83 -21.83
C ALA A 668 24.04 -15.39 -20.38
N SER A 669 23.10 -15.64 -19.49
CA SER A 669 23.29 -15.32 -18.07
C SER A 669 23.88 -16.53 -17.37
N THR A 670 24.96 -16.35 -16.62
CA THR A 670 25.56 -17.38 -15.79
C THR A 670 24.54 -17.82 -14.73
N ARG A 671 24.33 -19.12 -14.61
CA ARG A 671 23.46 -19.68 -13.58
C ARG A 671 24.11 -19.52 -12.20
N PRO A 672 23.35 -19.15 -11.17
CA PRO A 672 23.90 -19.05 -9.81
C PRO A 672 24.55 -20.34 -9.31
N SER A 673 24.03 -21.53 -9.70
CA SER A 673 24.61 -22.85 -9.36
C SER A 673 26.00 -23.11 -9.95
N GLU A 674 26.40 -22.37 -10.98
CA GLU A 674 27.73 -22.48 -11.63
C GLU A 674 28.77 -21.55 -10.98
N LEU A 675 28.34 -20.66 -10.08
CA LEU A 675 29.17 -19.69 -9.39
C LEU A 675 29.63 -20.21 -8.01
N LEU A 676 30.86 -19.92 -7.65
CA LEU A 676 31.29 -20.09 -6.25
C LEU A 676 30.51 -19.15 -5.32
N PRO A 677 30.29 -19.55 -4.04
CA PRO A 677 29.50 -18.74 -3.09
C PRO A 677 29.96 -17.28 -3.00
N ASN A 678 31.25 -16.99 -2.95
CA ASN A 678 31.79 -15.62 -2.90
C ASN A 678 31.46 -14.83 -4.18
N HIS A 679 31.46 -15.49 -5.35
CA HIS A 679 31.11 -14.84 -6.62
C HIS A 679 29.61 -14.54 -6.70
N ILE A 680 28.76 -15.37 -6.10
CA ILE A 680 27.31 -15.11 -5.98
C ILE A 680 27.11 -13.86 -5.11
N GLU A 681 27.78 -13.75 -3.94
CA GLU A 681 27.66 -12.58 -3.06
C GLU A 681 28.06 -11.29 -3.79
N ASP A 682 29.19 -11.28 -4.49
CA ASP A 682 29.63 -10.14 -5.28
C ASP A 682 28.64 -9.77 -6.38
N ALA A 683 28.07 -10.76 -7.06
CA ALA A 683 27.09 -10.54 -8.11
C ALA A 683 25.77 -9.96 -7.55
N LEU A 684 25.32 -10.44 -6.38
CA LEU A 684 24.13 -9.94 -5.70
C LEU A 684 24.33 -8.50 -5.19
N ILE A 685 25.48 -8.18 -4.64
CA ILE A 685 25.82 -6.81 -4.19
C ILE A 685 25.89 -5.86 -5.41
N LYS A 686 26.51 -6.26 -6.51
CA LYS A 686 26.53 -5.46 -7.76
C LYS A 686 25.09 -5.23 -8.28
N LEU A 687 24.26 -6.27 -8.28
CA LEU A 687 22.86 -6.17 -8.70
C LEU A 687 22.09 -5.20 -7.79
N PHE A 688 22.30 -5.27 -6.47
CA PHE A 688 21.69 -4.36 -5.51
C PHE A 688 22.07 -2.90 -5.79
N LEU A 689 23.36 -2.60 -5.92
CA LEU A 689 23.83 -1.24 -6.17
C LEU A 689 23.31 -0.70 -7.51
N LYS A 690 23.30 -1.53 -8.56
CA LYS A 690 22.72 -1.16 -9.84
C LYS A 690 21.22 -0.86 -9.71
N THR A 691 20.43 -1.70 -9.06
CA THR A 691 19.00 -1.49 -8.88
C THR A 691 18.71 -0.24 -8.05
N ARG A 692 19.53 0.01 -7.03
CA ARG A 692 19.37 1.16 -6.12
C ARG A 692 19.70 2.50 -6.78
N PHE A 693 20.77 2.56 -7.56
CA PHE A 693 21.32 3.81 -8.06
C PHE A 693 21.11 4.06 -9.57
N GLU A 694 20.70 3.02 -10.32
CA GLU A 694 20.36 3.12 -11.73
C GLU A 694 18.90 2.67 -12.00
N PRO A 695 17.91 3.36 -11.44
CA PRO A 695 16.53 2.97 -11.61
C PRO A 695 16.10 3.03 -13.09
N SER A 696 15.29 2.07 -13.52
CA SER A 696 14.68 2.10 -14.85
C SER A 696 13.37 2.90 -14.81
N PHE A 697 13.21 3.80 -15.78
CA PHE A 697 11.99 4.57 -15.99
C PHE A 697 11.20 4.10 -17.20
N ALA A 698 11.65 3.05 -17.91
CA ALA A 698 11.08 2.60 -19.18
C ALA A 698 9.58 2.33 -19.08
N MET A 699 9.12 1.66 -18.03
CA MET A 699 7.70 1.36 -17.82
C MET A 699 6.85 2.63 -17.68
N SER A 700 7.30 3.63 -16.95
CA SER A 700 6.58 4.90 -16.79
C SER A 700 6.65 5.75 -18.06
N GLU A 701 7.80 5.80 -18.73
CA GLU A 701 7.97 6.51 -20.00
C GLU A 701 7.08 5.91 -21.10
N ALA A 702 7.03 4.58 -21.19
CA ALA A 702 6.15 3.89 -22.15
C ALA A 702 4.66 4.16 -21.85
N SER A 703 4.24 4.03 -20.61
CA SER A 703 2.85 4.28 -20.21
C SER A 703 2.42 5.73 -20.40
N ASP A 704 3.26 6.71 -20.03
CA ASP A 704 2.96 8.13 -20.19
C ASP A 704 2.89 8.52 -21.69
N SER A 705 3.83 8.01 -22.51
CA SER A 705 3.83 8.24 -23.97
C SER A 705 2.64 7.58 -24.64
N TRP A 706 2.30 6.35 -24.23
CA TRP A 706 1.12 5.66 -24.70
C TRP A 706 -0.17 6.46 -24.40
N LEU A 707 -0.31 6.95 -23.16
CA LEU A 707 -1.50 7.72 -22.77
C LEU A 707 -1.61 9.05 -23.55
N ALA A 708 -0.49 9.72 -23.84
CA ALA A 708 -0.47 10.92 -24.66
C ALA A 708 -0.85 10.64 -26.12
N MET A 709 -0.33 9.54 -26.69
CA MET A 709 -0.69 9.10 -28.05
C MET A 709 -2.14 8.64 -28.12
N MET A 710 -2.65 7.94 -27.11
CA MET A 710 -4.05 7.54 -27.02
C MET A 710 -4.98 8.74 -26.96
N ASP A 711 -4.64 9.75 -26.17
CA ASP A 711 -5.39 11.00 -26.13
C ASP A 711 -5.44 11.67 -27.52
N ARG A 712 -4.30 11.72 -28.21
CA ARG A 712 -4.21 12.22 -29.58
C ARG A 712 -5.12 11.44 -30.53
N LEU A 713 -5.09 10.10 -30.44
CA LEU A 713 -5.92 9.21 -31.25
C LEU A 713 -7.42 9.46 -31.06
N LEU A 714 -7.85 9.72 -29.81
CA LEU A 714 -9.24 10.01 -29.47
C LEU A 714 -9.73 11.38 -29.96
N ILE A 715 -8.81 12.31 -30.22
CA ILE A 715 -9.13 13.67 -30.71
C ILE A 715 -9.14 13.74 -32.26
N LEU A 716 -8.34 12.91 -32.92
CA LEU A 716 -8.21 12.92 -34.37
C LEU A 716 -9.54 12.61 -35.06
N GLY A 717 -9.96 13.50 -35.95
CA GLY A 717 -11.15 13.33 -36.82
C GLY A 717 -10.93 12.29 -37.91
N ASP A 718 -11.98 11.95 -38.67
CA ASP A 718 -11.96 10.89 -39.68
C ASP A 718 -11.10 11.21 -40.90
N SER A 719 -10.79 12.49 -41.15
CA SER A 719 -9.91 12.94 -42.26
C SER A 719 -8.42 12.63 -42.05
N SER A 720 -8.02 12.13 -40.86
CA SER A 720 -6.60 11.91 -40.48
C SER A 720 -6.20 10.44 -40.45
N ASN A 721 -6.68 9.62 -41.39
CA ASN A 721 -6.43 8.16 -41.34
C ASN A 721 -4.94 7.77 -41.36
N SER A 722 -4.08 8.47 -42.09
CA SER A 722 -2.64 8.20 -42.12
C SER A 722 -1.99 8.46 -40.76
N GLU A 723 -2.33 9.57 -40.08
CA GLU A 723 -1.84 9.91 -38.75
C GLU A 723 -2.36 8.89 -37.72
N LYS A 724 -3.64 8.51 -37.80
CA LYS A 724 -4.21 7.48 -36.90
C LYS A 724 -3.45 6.17 -37.00
N THR A 725 -3.14 5.73 -38.22
CA THR A 725 -2.39 4.48 -38.44
C THR A 725 -0.97 4.56 -37.86
N HIS A 726 -0.29 5.66 -38.06
CA HIS A 726 1.06 5.88 -37.51
C HIS A 726 1.06 5.92 -35.98
N VAL A 727 0.12 6.65 -35.39
CA VAL A 727 -0.03 6.73 -33.93
C VAL A 727 -0.33 5.34 -33.35
N LYS A 728 -1.24 4.57 -33.94
CA LYS A 728 -1.54 3.20 -33.48
C LYS A 728 -0.32 2.29 -33.58
N ALA A 729 0.46 2.34 -34.66
CA ALA A 729 1.67 1.53 -34.79
C ALA A 729 2.70 1.86 -33.70
N ASN A 730 2.89 3.14 -33.37
CA ASN A 730 3.78 3.55 -32.29
C ASN A 730 3.25 3.13 -30.90
N MET A 731 1.95 3.18 -30.69
CA MET A 731 1.32 2.72 -29.46
C MET A 731 1.52 1.21 -29.26
N LEU A 732 1.40 0.39 -30.30
CA LEU A 732 1.65 -1.05 -30.21
C LEU A 732 3.11 -1.34 -29.83
N ARG A 733 4.08 -0.64 -30.41
CA ARG A 733 5.50 -0.73 -30.00
C ARG A 733 5.71 -0.32 -28.54
N LEU A 734 4.99 0.69 -28.05
CA LEU A 734 5.04 1.09 -26.65
C LEU A 734 4.43 0.04 -25.71
N VAL A 735 3.38 -0.66 -26.16
CA VAL A 735 2.78 -1.78 -25.40
C VAL A 735 3.80 -2.90 -25.23
N ASP A 736 4.50 -3.30 -26.29
CA ASP A 736 5.55 -4.34 -26.22
C ASP A 736 6.65 -3.93 -25.25
N LEU A 737 7.16 -2.70 -25.37
CA LEU A 737 8.18 -2.17 -24.44
C LEU A 737 7.68 -2.07 -22.98
N TYR A 738 6.40 -1.75 -22.80
CA TYR A 738 5.82 -1.68 -21.45
C TYR A 738 5.76 -3.05 -20.79
N TYR A 739 5.27 -4.08 -21.52
CA TYR A 739 5.20 -5.44 -20.98
C TYR A 739 6.60 -6.05 -20.79
N GLU A 740 7.54 -5.80 -21.72
CA GLU A 740 8.94 -6.17 -21.53
C GLU A 740 9.56 -5.51 -20.27
N ALA A 741 9.26 -4.22 -20.03
CA ALA A 741 9.76 -3.49 -18.86
C ALA A 741 9.17 -4.00 -17.54
N LEU A 742 7.98 -4.57 -17.53
CA LEU A 742 7.40 -5.23 -16.34
C LEU A 742 8.21 -6.46 -15.92
N ASP A 743 8.73 -7.21 -16.87
CA ASP A 743 9.50 -8.43 -16.63
C ASP A 743 11.02 -8.22 -16.54
N ALA A 744 11.52 -7.09 -16.99
CA ALA A 744 12.95 -6.78 -17.01
C ALA A 744 13.67 -6.98 -15.67
N PRO A 745 13.10 -6.62 -14.50
CA PRO A 745 13.75 -6.88 -13.21
C PRO A 745 14.02 -8.36 -12.93
N LYS A 746 13.17 -9.26 -13.43
CA LYS A 746 13.34 -10.71 -13.28
C LYS A 746 14.34 -11.27 -14.30
N LYS A 747 14.30 -10.74 -15.55
CA LYS A 747 15.15 -11.20 -16.66
C LYS A 747 16.57 -10.61 -16.63
N GLY A 748 16.78 -9.52 -15.86
CA GLY A 748 18.08 -8.82 -15.74
C GLY A 748 18.40 -7.90 -16.91
N GLY A 749 17.47 -7.68 -17.83
CA GLY A 749 17.59 -6.80 -18.97
C GLY A 749 17.40 -5.31 -18.60
N LYS A 750 17.86 -4.41 -19.46
CA LYS A 750 17.57 -2.98 -19.39
C LYS A 750 16.72 -2.61 -20.60
N VAL A 751 15.46 -2.30 -20.37
CA VAL A 751 14.56 -1.78 -21.41
C VAL A 751 14.75 -0.27 -21.51
N VAL A 752 14.82 0.24 -22.73
CA VAL A 752 14.91 1.67 -23.03
C VAL A 752 13.87 2.02 -24.05
N VAL A 753 13.06 3.03 -23.76
CA VAL A 753 12.09 3.56 -24.71
C VAL A 753 12.85 4.41 -25.74
N PRO A 754 12.80 4.08 -27.05
CA PRO A 754 13.42 4.87 -28.10
C PRO A 754 12.91 6.32 -28.12
N GLY A 755 13.77 7.26 -28.50
CA GLY A 755 13.44 8.70 -28.51
C GLY A 755 12.23 9.04 -29.39
N GLU A 756 12.08 8.37 -30.53
CA GLU A 756 10.95 8.55 -31.47
C GLU A 756 9.61 8.09 -30.88
N LEU A 757 9.60 7.21 -29.88
CA LEU A 757 8.39 6.76 -29.19
C LEU A 757 8.07 7.61 -27.94
N LYS A 758 9.00 8.44 -27.49
CA LYS A 758 8.73 9.32 -26.34
C LYS A 758 7.88 10.51 -26.76
N SER A 759 6.79 10.74 -26.06
CA SER A 759 5.99 11.94 -26.25
C SER A 759 6.73 13.15 -25.68
N ASN A 760 6.81 14.22 -26.48
CA ASN A 760 7.36 15.52 -26.04
C ASN A 760 6.25 16.52 -25.66
N LEU A 761 4.99 16.19 -25.99
CA LEU A 761 3.83 17.03 -25.74
C LEU A 761 2.72 16.19 -25.10
N PHE A 762 2.24 16.61 -23.97
CA PHE A 762 1.30 15.84 -23.16
C PHE A 762 -0.07 16.56 -23.05
N PRO A 763 -1.18 15.83 -22.89
CA PRO A 763 -2.45 16.47 -22.59
C PRO A 763 -2.40 17.12 -21.20
N HIS A 764 -3.04 18.28 -21.04
CA HIS A 764 -2.97 19.12 -19.83
C HIS A 764 -3.34 18.39 -18.52
N TYR A 765 -4.24 17.41 -18.58
CA TYR A 765 -4.61 16.60 -17.41
C TYR A 765 -3.50 15.69 -16.88
N MET A 766 -2.38 15.58 -17.60
CA MET A 766 -1.17 14.88 -17.11
C MET A 766 -0.23 15.81 -16.31
N GLU A 767 -0.52 17.12 -16.26
CA GLU A 767 0.22 18.13 -15.47
C GLU A 767 1.73 18.15 -15.77
N ARG A 768 2.10 17.96 -17.05
CA ARG A 768 3.49 18.05 -17.52
C ARG A 768 3.81 19.46 -18.02
N VAL A 769 5.10 19.83 -18.00
CA VAL A 769 5.55 21.16 -18.39
C VAL A 769 5.12 21.51 -19.82
N ASN A 770 5.34 20.59 -20.77
CA ASN A 770 4.90 20.77 -22.16
C ASN A 770 3.53 20.12 -22.34
N SER A 771 2.48 20.93 -22.31
CA SER A 771 1.12 20.41 -22.40
C SER A 771 0.24 21.16 -23.39
N TYR A 772 -0.71 20.45 -23.99
CA TYR A 772 -1.78 21.02 -24.80
C TYR A 772 -3.14 20.80 -24.13
N LYS A 773 -4.11 21.65 -24.43
CA LYS A 773 -5.48 21.49 -23.95
C LYS A 773 -6.19 20.39 -24.74
N SER A 774 -6.45 19.26 -24.10
CA SER A 774 -7.12 18.11 -24.72
C SER A 774 -8.63 18.29 -24.69
N THR A 775 -9.31 17.93 -25.76
CA THR A 775 -10.77 17.83 -25.90
C THR A 775 -11.28 16.40 -25.77
N SER A 776 -10.40 15.45 -25.43
CA SER A 776 -10.78 14.06 -25.15
C SER A 776 -11.64 13.98 -23.90
N ILE A 777 -12.26 12.82 -23.67
CA ILE A 777 -13.02 12.58 -22.44
C ILE A 777 -12.18 12.80 -21.18
N LEU A 778 -10.87 12.43 -21.19
CA LEU A 778 -9.99 12.62 -20.04
C LEU A 778 -9.71 14.11 -19.76
N GLY A 779 -9.54 14.90 -20.84
CA GLY A 779 -9.43 16.35 -20.72
C GLY A 779 -10.72 17.00 -20.19
N LEU A 780 -11.88 16.55 -20.70
CA LEU A 780 -13.19 17.03 -20.22
C LEU A 780 -13.43 16.69 -18.75
N ILE A 781 -13.07 15.49 -18.31
CA ILE A 781 -13.17 15.09 -16.89
C ILE A 781 -12.33 16.03 -16.03
N TYR A 782 -11.07 16.25 -16.39
CA TYR A 782 -10.15 17.12 -15.65
C TYR A 782 -10.69 18.56 -15.54
N ASP A 783 -11.11 19.14 -16.66
CA ASP A 783 -11.64 20.52 -16.71
C ASP A 783 -12.94 20.66 -15.91
N THR A 784 -13.85 19.69 -16.04
CA THR A 784 -15.14 19.70 -15.30
C THR A 784 -14.91 19.67 -13.81
N VAL A 785 -14.05 18.77 -13.32
CA VAL A 785 -13.74 18.69 -11.89
C VAL A 785 -13.11 19.99 -11.37
N ASN A 786 -12.18 20.58 -12.13
CA ASN A 786 -11.54 21.84 -11.75
C ASN A 786 -12.55 23.00 -11.66
N ALA A 787 -13.51 23.06 -12.58
CA ALA A 787 -14.58 24.07 -12.53
C ALA A 787 -15.45 23.92 -11.27
N TYR A 788 -15.73 22.69 -10.85
CA TYR A 788 -16.50 22.42 -9.63
C TYR A 788 -15.75 22.72 -8.32
N GLN A 789 -14.41 22.63 -8.32
CA GLN A 789 -13.61 22.91 -7.10
C GLN A 789 -13.58 24.39 -6.71
N ALA A 790 -13.84 25.30 -7.65
CA ALA A 790 -13.78 26.74 -7.42
C ALA A 790 -14.89 27.26 -6.46
N GLU A 791 -15.89 26.47 -6.11
CA GLU A 791 -17.05 26.86 -5.31
C GLU A 791 -16.95 26.47 -3.80
N ASP A 792 -15.80 26.01 -3.31
CA ASP A 792 -15.69 25.49 -1.93
C ASP A 792 -15.65 26.60 -0.87
N ALA A 793 -16.69 26.62 0.00
CA ALA A 793 -16.73 27.46 1.20
C ALA A 793 -15.93 26.83 2.35
N SER A 794 -15.09 27.62 3.02
CA SER A 794 -14.37 27.17 4.22
C SER A 794 -15.30 27.16 5.45
N ILE A 795 -15.26 26.08 6.24
CA ILE A 795 -15.93 25.97 7.53
C ILE A 795 -15.20 26.90 8.52
N LYS A 796 -15.89 27.89 9.03
CA LYS A 796 -15.27 28.97 9.83
C LYS A 796 -15.57 28.91 11.33
N GLU A 797 -16.58 28.17 11.77
CA GLU A 797 -17.08 28.26 13.14
C GLU A 797 -17.20 26.90 13.81
N VAL A 798 -16.75 26.81 15.06
CA VAL A 798 -16.91 25.61 15.89
C VAL A 798 -18.18 25.73 16.72
N LYS A 799 -19.12 24.79 16.57
CA LYS A 799 -20.37 24.74 17.32
C LYS A 799 -20.47 23.43 18.09
N LYS A 800 -20.96 23.48 19.32
CA LYS A 800 -21.35 22.31 20.10
C LYS A 800 -22.71 21.79 19.66
N LEU A 801 -22.89 20.48 19.65
CA LEU A 801 -24.22 19.90 19.51
C LEU A 801 -25.02 20.06 20.82
N PRO A 802 -26.25 20.55 20.79
CA PRO A 802 -27.08 20.70 21.98
C PRO A 802 -27.26 19.40 22.78
N MET A 803 -27.26 18.25 22.10
CA MET A 803 -27.41 16.95 22.70
C MET A 803 -26.24 16.56 23.64
N PHE A 804 -25.05 17.11 23.40
CA PHE A 804 -23.84 16.90 24.21
C PHE A 804 -23.55 18.07 25.16
N ASP A 805 -24.31 19.13 25.11
CA ASP A 805 -24.15 20.32 26.01
C ASP A 805 -25.05 20.11 27.25
N VAL A 806 -24.74 19.09 28.02
CA VAL A 806 -25.44 18.72 29.24
C VAL A 806 -24.51 18.86 30.46
N GLU A 807 -25.10 18.86 31.66
CA GLU A 807 -24.27 18.85 32.89
C GLU A 807 -23.44 17.59 32.98
N VAL A 808 -22.17 17.76 33.29
CA VAL A 808 -21.17 16.69 33.39
C VAL A 808 -20.54 16.80 34.81
N PRO A 809 -20.29 15.68 35.51
CA PRO A 809 -19.63 15.69 36.80
C PRO A 809 -18.31 16.46 36.78
N GLU A 810 -18.10 17.35 37.73
CA GLU A 810 -16.91 18.21 37.75
C GLU A 810 -15.60 17.39 37.91
N GLU A 811 -15.68 16.25 38.57
CA GLU A 811 -14.54 15.32 38.69
C GLU A 811 -14.11 14.79 37.32
N CYS A 812 -15.07 14.44 36.45
CA CYS A 812 -14.77 14.01 35.07
C CYS A 812 -14.18 15.16 34.26
N LEU A 813 -14.70 16.36 34.43
CA LEU A 813 -14.17 17.55 33.73
C LEU A 813 -12.74 17.86 34.15
N LYS A 814 -12.45 17.80 35.47
CA LYS A 814 -11.10 18.04 35.98
C LYS A 814 -10.13 16.99 35.47
N LYS A 815 -10.47 15.69 35.58
CA LYS A 815 -9.69 14.57 35.09
C LYS A 815 -9.34 14.75 33.61
N TRP A 816 -10.32 15.03 32.76
CA TRP A 816 -10.10 15.10 31.32
C TRP A 816 -9.51 16.44 30.84
N ARG A 817 -9.56 17.52 31.61
CA ARG A 817 -8.75 18.74 31.36
C ARG A 817 -7.26 18.43 31.50
N GLU A 818 -6.87 17.72 32.56
CA GLU A 818 -5.48 17.31 32.79
C GLU A 818 -4.99 16.34 31.70
N HIS A 819 -5.76 15.31 31.40
CA HIS A 819 -5.46 14.36 30.32
C HIS A 819 -5.36 15.04 28.95
N TYR A 820 -6.21 15.99 28.65
CA TYR A 820 -6.18 16.71 27.38
C TYR A 820 -4.93 17.61 27.24
N GLN A 821 -4.45 18.20 28.34
CA GLN A 821 -3.20 18.95 28.31
C GLN A 821 -2.01 18.03 28.02
N HIS A 822 -1.94 16.87 28.66
CA HIS A 822 -0.89 15.87 28.41
C HIS A 822 -0.98 15.34 26.96
N TYR A 823 -2.18 15.02 26.50
CA TYR A 823 -2.41 14.61 25.12
C TYR A 823 -1.86 15.62 24.09
N ARG A 824 -2.09 16.89 24.31
CA ARG A 824 -1.60 17.94 23.40
C ARG A 824 -0.09 17.98 23.33
N SER A 825 0.60 17.83 24.44
CA SER A 825 2.06 17.79 24.50
C SER A 825 2.60 16.53 23.81
N GLU A 826 2.04 15.37 24.14
CA GLU A 826 2.44 14.08 23.56
C GLU A 826 2.17 14.02 22.04
N MET A 827 1.02 14.51 21.58
CA MET A 827 0.68 14.57 20.17
C MET A 827 1.59 15.54 19.40
N SER A 828 1.94 16.69 20.01
CA SER A 828 2.88 17.63 19.41
C SER A 828 4.25 16.97 19.19
N SER A 829 4.73 16.22 20.19
CA SER A 829 5.98 15.46 20.09
C SER A 829 5.89 14.35 19.04
N ALA A 830 4.77 13.60 18.99
CA ALA A 830 4.55 12.55 18.00
C ALA A 830 4.55 13.04 16.55
N MET A 831 4.20 14.31 16.33
CA MET A 831 4.11 14.91 14.99
C MET A 831 5.42 15.55 14.50
N GLN A 832 6.51 15.49 15.28
CA GLN A 832 7.80 16.07 14.89
C GLN A 832 8.67 15.17 14.00
N ASP A 833 8.37 13.89 13.87
CA ASP A 833 9.13 12.99 12.99
C ASP A 833 9.01 13.42 11.52
N ASP A 834 10.06 13.26 10.72
CA ASP A 834 10.02 13.58 9.29
C ASP A 834 9.35 12.49 8.47
N ASP A 835 9.38 11.25 8.92
CA ASP A 835 8.76 10.12 8.25
C ASP A 835 7.25 10.04 8.54
N ARG A 836 6.44 10.01 7.47
CA ARG A 836 4.97 10.00 7.57
C ARG A 836 4.43 8.76 8.30
N ASP A 837 4.98 7.58 7.99
CA ASP A 837 4.51 6.34 8.62
C ASP A 837 4.87 6.32 10.12
N SER A 838 6.02 6.89 10.49
CA SER A 838 6.45 7.06 11.87
C SER A 838 5.55 8.04 12.63
N LYS A 839 5.21 9.20 12.04
CA LYS A 839 4.23 10.16 12.60
C LYS A 839 2.88 9.52 12.89
N ASN A 840 2.32 8.81 11.91
CA ASN A 840 1.03 8.17 12.05
C ASN A 840 1.05 7.11 13.18
N ASN A 841 2.08 6.26 13.21
CA ASN A 841 2.22 5.25 14.24
C ASN A 841 2.37 5.87 15.65
N ALA A 842 3.10 6.98 15.77
CA ALA A 842 3.26 7.68 17.04
C ALA A 842 1.94 8.35 17.48
N ALA A 843 1.22 8.98 16.56
CA ALA A 843 -0.09 9.58 16.83
C ALA A 843 -1.12 8.53 17.25
N ASP A 844 -1.15 7.36 16.58
CA ASP A 844 -2.06 6.27 16.91
C ASP A 844 -1.79 5.72 18.31
N LYS A 845 -0.52 5.62 18.73
CA LYS A 845 -0.16 5.21 20.09
C LYS A 845 -0.66 6.18 21.16
N VAL A 846 -0.49 7.48 20.89
CA VAL A 846 -1.01 8.52 21.80
C VAL A 846 -2.53 8.39 21.93
N LEU A 847 -3.25 8.24 20.84
CA LEU A 847 -4.71 8.09 20.86
C LEU A 847 -5.16 6.83 21.58
N ARG A 848 -4.46 5.70 21.38
CA ARG A 848 -4.77 4.42 22.03
C ARG A 848 -4.66 4.53 23.54
N LYS A 849 -3.61 5.16 24.07
CA LYS A 849 -3.45 5.42 25.51
C LYS A 849 -4.69 6.06 26.12
N TYR A 850 -5.26 7.08 25.48
CA TYR A 850 -6.44 7.77 26.00
C TYR A 850 -7.74 6.99 25.78
N LYS A 851 -7.83 6.14 24.77
CA LYS A 851 -8.91 5.16 24.61
C LYS A 851 -8.89 4.13 25.75
N GLU A 852 -7.73 3.56 26.05
CA GLU A 852 -7.56 2.60 27.15
C GLU A 852 -7.92 3.21 28.53
N ILE A 853 -7.60 4.49 28.74
CA ILE A 853 -8.02 5.22 29.96
C ILE A 853 -9.55 5.34 30.02
N LEU A 854 -10.20 5.70 28.91
CA LEU A 854 -11.67 5.84 28.85
C LEU A 854 -12.37 4.51 28.99
N TYR A 855 -11.89 3.47 28.31
CA TYR A 855 -12.57 2.17 28.22
C TYR A 855 -12.03 1.11 29.20
N GLY A 856 -11.16 1.49 30.16
CA GLY A 856 -10.66 0.57 31.20
C GLY A 856 -9.76 -0.53 30.65
N GLY A 857 -8.78 -0.18 29.80
CA GLY A 857 -7.84 -1.11 29.18
C GLY A 857 -8.31 -1.68 27.83
N ALA A 858 -9.57 -1.39 27.42
CA ALA A 858 -10.07 -1.75 26.08
C ALA A 858 -9.82 -0.62 25.06
N GLU A 859 -9.79 -0.96 23.78
CA GLU A 859 -9.60 0.02 22.71
C GLU A 859 -10.92 0.67 22.25
N ASP A 860 -12.07 0.11 22.62
CA ASP A 860 -13.40 0.57 22.23
C ASP A 860 -14.47 0.28 23.30
N LEU A 861 -15.67 0.84 23.07
CA LEU A 861 -16.82 0.66 23.95
C LEU A 861 -17.31 -0.80 24.02
N GLU A 862 -17.18 -1.57 22.93
CA GLU A 862 -17.73 -2.92 22.83
C GLU A 862 -16.97 -3.90 23.72
N ASN A 863 -15.66 -3.71 23.83
CA ASN A 863 -14.76 -4.56 24.58
C ASN A 863 -14.56 -4.08 26.04
N SER A 864 -15.15 -2.93 26.39
CA SER A 864 -15.01 -2.35 27.74
C SER A 864 -15.87 -3.12 28.77
N THR A 865 -15.30 -3.34 29.93
CA THR A 865 -15.97 -3.91 31.11
C THR A 865 -16.50 -2.84 32.08
N ARG A 866 -16.23 -1.56 31.81
CA ARG A 866 -16.68 -0.45 32.66
C ARG A 866 -18.18 -0.20 32.54
N PRO A 867 -18.84 0.34 33.61
CA PRO A 867 -20.23 0.76 33.53
C PRO A 867 -20.46 1.82 32.45
N LEU A 868 -21.53 1.63 31.66
CA LEU A 868 -21.79 2.45 30.48
C LEU A 868 -22.05 3.93 30.84
N HIS A 869 -22.69 4.20 31.99
CA HIS A 869 -22.97 5.57 32.45
C HIS A 869 -21.70 6.33 32.78
N GLU A 870 -20.71 5.70 33.44
CA GLU A 870 -19.42 6.32 33.74
C GLU A 870 -18.66 6.67 32.43
N ILE A 871 -18.68 5.77 31.45
CA ILE A 871 -18.07 6.00 30.14
C ILE A 871 -18.75 7.17 29.43
N PHE A 872 -20.08 7.30 29.55
CA PHE A 872 -20.83 8.39 28.94
C PHE A 872 -20.49 9.74 29.60
N ASP A 873 -20.41 9.79 30.93
CA ASP A 873 -20.05 11.01 31.65
C ASP A 873 -18.62 11.48 31.28
N GLU A 874 -17.69 10.55 31.20
CA GLU A 874 -16.31 10.84 30.78
C GLU A 874 -16.24 11.21 29.28
N ALA A 875 -17.00 10.57 28.40
CA ALA A 875 -17.07 10.93 26.99
C ALA A 875 -17.63 12.34 26.74
N LEU A 876 -18.66 12.72 27.51
CA LEU A 876 -19.22 14.07 27.50
C LEU A 876 -18.22 15.10 28.04
N ALA A 877 -17.45 14.75 29.10
CA ALA A 877 -16.36 15.57 29.59
C ALA A 877 -15.28 15.78 28.52
N ILE A 878 -14.86 14.71 27.84
CA ILE A 878 -13.92 14.79 26.71
C ILE A 878 -14.45 15.72 25.61
N TYR A 879 -15.71 15.55 25.24
CA TYR A 879 -16.34 16.39 24.21
C TYR A 879 -16.32 17.86 24.63
N ARG A 880 -16.79 18.17 25.83
CA ARG A 880 -16.84 19.55 26.36
C ARG A 880 -15.47 20.21 26.41
N VAL A 881 -14.48 19.55 27.05
CA VAL A 881 -13.10 20.07 27.17
C VAL A 881 -12.47 20.31 25.80
N THR A 882 -12.67 19.39 24.87
CA THR A 882 -12.10 19.48 23.52
C THR A 882 -12.73 20.62 22.72
N TYR A 883 -14.07 20.74 22.75
CA TYR A 883 -14.79 21.78 22.01
C TYR A 883 -14.57 23.16 22.59
N ASP A 884 -14.53 23.31 23.93
CA ASP A 884 -14.19 24.58 24.56
C ASP A 884 -12.81 25.07 24.11
N HIS A 885 -11.85 24.16 24.07
CA HIS A 885 -10.52 24.50 23.56
C HIS A 885 -10.55 24.83 22.06
N ALA A 886 -11.26 24.07 21.24
CA ALA A 886 -11.38 24.31 19.80
C ALA A 886 -12.03 25.67 19.49
N ILE A 887 -13.07 26.06 20.25
CA ILE A 887 -13.74 27.37 20.19
C ILE A 887 -12.75 28.47 20.58
N SER A 888 -12.02 28.32 21.68
CA SER A 888 -11.04 29.33 22.14
C SER A 888 -9.93 29.59 21.12
N GLN A 889 -9.60 28.59 20.32
CA GLN A 889 -8.54 28.65 19.28
C GLN A 889 -9.09 28.98 17.89
N GLY A 890 -10.41 29.03 17.68
CA GLY A 890 -11.02 29.20 16.36
C GLY A 890 -10.64 28.10 15.36
N ALA A 891 -10.35 26.87 15.84
CA ALA A 891 -9.73 25.81 15.04
C ALA A 891 -10.52 24.50 15.11
N VAL A 892 -11.37 24.23 14.11
CA VAL A 892 -12.25 23.05 14.02
C VAL A 892 -11.48 21.74 14.10
N GLY A 893 -10.27 21.68 13.51
CA GLY A 893 -9.41 20.49 13.56
C GLY A 893 -9.03 20.05 14.98
N LYS A 894 -9.12 20.95 15.97
CA LYS A 894 -8.86 20.62 17.38
C LYS A 894 -9.97 19.78 18.03
N CYS A 895 -11.15 19.69 17.39
CA CYS A 895 -12.23 18.80 17.85
C CYS A 895 -11.89 17.30 17.69
N CYS A 896 -10.81 16.97 16.99
CA CYS A 896 -10.45 15.58 16.65
C CYS A 896 -10.30 14.65 17.85
N PHE A 897 -9.81 15.13 18.99
CA PHE A 897 -9.59 14.31 20.19
C PHE A 897 -10.91 13.70 20.70
N ALA A 898 -11.98 14.48 20.76
CA ALA A 898 -13.28 13.99 21.21
C ALA A 898 -13.75 12.79 20.38
N TRP A 899 -13.70 12.91 19.07
CA TRP A 899 -14.20 11.86 18.16
C TRP A 899 -13.23 10.70 17.95
N LYS A 900 -11.93 10.94 18.06
CA LYS A 900 -10.94 9.86 17.94
C LYS A 900 -10.84 9.01 19.20
N VAL A 901 -11.08 9.58 20.38
CA VAL A 901 -11.01 8.86 21.66
C VAL A 901 -12.40 8.37 22.10
N ALA A 902 -13.38 9.25 22.17
CA ALA A 902 -14.70 8.96 22.70
C ALA A 902 -15.78 8.74 21.63
N GLY A 903 -15.41 8.68 20.34
CA GLY A 903 -16.38 8.65 19.22
C GLY A 903 -17.41 7.53 19.33
N SER A 904 -17.01 6.29 19.67
CA SER A 904 -17.94 5.18 19.85
C SER A 904 -18.94 5.41 21.00
N ALA A 905 -18.48 5.95 22.12
CA ALA A 905 -19.32 6.28 23.26
C ALA A 905 -20.28 7.44 22.93
N LEU A 906 -19.78 8.51 22.28
CA LEU A 906 -20.61 9.65 21.87
C LEU A 906 -21.68 9.24 20.85
N CYS A 907 -21.34 8.42 19.87
CA CYS A 907 -22.32 7.87 18.92
C CYS A 907 -23.39 7.05 19.65
N LYS A 908 -22.99 6.16 20.56
CA LYS A 908 -23.93 5.33 21.32
C LYS A 908 -24.81 6.16 22.26
N TYR A 909 -24.22 7.16 22.92
CA TYR A 909 -24.98 8.11 23.75
C TYR A 909 -26.02 8.85 22.91
N TYR A 910 -25.64 9.38 21.76
CA TYR A 910 -26.53 10.09 20.84
C TYR A 910 -27.71 9.21 20.41
N MET A 911 -27.44 7.98 19.99
CA MET A 911 -28.47 7.01 19.59
C MET A 911 -29.45 6.70 20.74
N ASN A 912 -28.93 6.50 21.96
CA ASN A 912 -29.76 6.21 23.14
C ASN A 912 -30.70 7.37 23.49
N LYS A 913 -30.20 8.62 23.37
CA LYS A 913 -31.00 9.83 23.66
C LYS A 913 -32.07 10.11 22.60
N GLN A 914 -31.84 9.75 21.36
CA GLN A 914 -32.81 9.88 20.27
C GLN A 914 -34.00 8.92 20.42
N GLY A 915 -33.90 7.89 21.24
CA GLY A 915 -34.95 6.89 21.40
C GLY A 915 -35.29 6.20 20.06
N ALA A 916 -34.38 6.19 19.14
CA ALA A 916 -34.63 5.76 17.78
C ALA A 916 -34.93 4.25 17.74
N ARG A 917 -36.07 3.89 17.15
CA ARG A 917 -36.24 2.55 16.58
C ARG A 917 -35.23 2.37 15.47
N THR A 918 -34.19 1.64 15.76
CA THR A 918 -33.11 1.39 14.82
C THR A 918 -33.53 0.27 13.89
N ILE A 919 -33.53 0.53 12.59
CA ILE A 919 -33.65 -0.52 11.56
C ILE A 919 -32.24 -1.07 11.32
N GLU A 920 -32.03 -2.32 11.61
CA GLU A 920 -30.80 -3.02 11.23
C GLU A 920 -30.87 -3.30 9.73
N ALA A 921 -30.10 -2.56 8.94
CA ALA A 921 -29.89 -2.90 7.54
C ALA A 921 -28.61 -3.72 7.41
N SER A 922 -28.68 -4.81 6.66
CA SER A 922 -27.46 -5.57 6.32
C SER A 922 -26.51 -4.67 5.51
N PHE A 923 -25.23 -4.93 5.63
CA PHE A 923 -24.22 -4.18 4.89
C PHE A 923 -24.42 -4.22 3.35
N SER A 924 -24.95 -5.34 2.84
CA SER A 924 -25.33 -5.45 1.42
C SER A 924 -26.38 -4.42 1.02
N VAL A 925 -27.39 -4.17 1.85
CA VAL A 925 -28.41 -3.14 1.61
C VAL A 925 -27.78 -1.73 1.65
N LEU A 926 -26.87 -1.48 2.61
CA LEU A 926 -26.14 -0.20 2.67
C LEU A 926 -25.28 0.02 1.46
N LYS A 927 -24.64 -1.03 0.93
CA LYS A 927 -23.83 -0.96 -0.29
C LYS A 927 -24.67 -0.65 -1.53
N ASP A 928 -25.87 -1.16 -1.61
CA ASP A 928 -26.79 -0.87 -2.72
C ASP A 928 -27.35 0.56 -2.69
N LEU A 929 -27.30 1.23 -1.53
CA LEU A 929 -27.65 2.65 -1.36
C LEU A 929 -26.52 3.61 -1.76
N VAL A 930 -25.29 3.14 -1.86
CA VAL A 930 -24.10 3.91 -2.29
C VAL A 930 -23.90 3.82 -3.78
#